data_237a1677c9c05fe8ecfb15105dac984f
#
_entry.id   237a1677c9c05fe8ecfb15105dac984f
#
_cell.length_a   1.000
_cell.length_b   1.000
_cell.length_c   1.000
_cell.angle_alpha   90.00
_cell.angle_beta   90.00
_cell.angle_gamma   90.00
#
_symmetry.space_group_name_H-M   'P 1'
#
loop_
_entity.id
_entity.type
_entity.pdbx_description
1 polymer ?
#
loop_
_entity_poly.entity_id
_entity_poly.type
_entity_poly.pdbx_seq_one_letter_code
_entity_poly.pdbx_strand_id
1 'polypeptide(L)'
;MLRLITSLKTTTVLLLCIAAVLGLITLREARDGASTAGATYHLYGSWWLFGLLALLFVILVACVARRRRLRSPALLFAHCGLGLLLIGALLSSRGAERGMVYLAEGEQTNVMQVPERLWIEVGQEDRVIARTRLRRGAREGTTYTIPEVGTGRLVRFLPAARIRPEVRPRDDAMARPAVRLHLATPHGSHELVLAEGWADDAEIGHMRVVLGVPESLLCQPRIVLETGGGRIEHPLDIPADIGERSTVGDLVVAVLDYAADFKVGASRADGPPVNPAVRLAIQAAEAPPETLWVFSRFPGFARPRTPGLDGIEFLMPTADDALYLFHDEGAWRYRCAAGETVAEGGFAEGDTFFVSPTPSLRIPLIVERLLVRGEVVPRVEPAPESSDAPAAVEISFDGFDEPVWLIEDGPEVVMPGSDGSPHALTLTGTAHLPFWIALDQARRDDYPNSAIPRVFESTIRVGVTPDPSTSPLTLQTNRPARHGGWLIYQSEFGSEEGTTWSGLQITRDPGAPLAFIGVVALTIGLLFHLGKRISGSATIVVMLMLAAPTMADPPAVPLGYLVVSEGGRMKPLETLARDVEIELEVDLPGHPLDGFVALALNPVRWKGETLLKTGGALESIPTSEGEWIRLDELDQVRSRLESTASDRSDPMAATARLLLQRADRLTRLAELIAVAPGGGDGWWVPPTQSDCPDWARTLWAECGEHYRDGRMAEARAKAQALVREQRARLETALPSPAAVALEVAWRRLDPPRLALWWIAAGCLVHASVVTALARLKRWALVPIAVVTVVQATTMGWWIAFAGRLPLMNSWEVYSLVLVLIPILGVAIHWRTGLHHVSTAAMVLTLAGAVGHRFLPAAGQIVRPPIAILQSPWREVHILSTMVSYAFLFLAAGLCVVLLARPRAHDIQRMAHRILLAGTLLLGIGIATGAAWAYEAWGRYWGWDPKEVWALVAWLVFVAALHARSGGFGGSRGWAALVLVGLAALLFTFLGVTYLLPGLHSYG
;
A
#
# COMPACT_ATOMS: atom_id res chain seq x y z
N MET A 1 -7.00 9.16 -49.72
CA MET A 1 -6.95 8.49 -48.40
C MET A 1 -5.52 8.40 -47.85
N LEU A 2 -4.54 7.77 -48.47
CA LEU A 2 -3.19 7.57 -47.93
C LEU A 2 -2.40 8.88 -47.67
N ARG A 3 -2.59 9.96 -48.46
CA ARG A 3 -1.98 11.27 -48.22
C ARG A 3 -2.56 11.96 -46.99
N LEU A 4 -3.83 11.74 -46.67
CA LEU A 4 -4.49 12.26 -45.46
C LEU A 4 -3.96 11.53 -44.22
N ILE A 5 -3.89 10.20 -44.27
CA ILE A 5 -3.41 9.35 -43.14
C ILE A 5 -1.97 9.69 -42.79
N THR A 6 -1.09 9.92 -43.78
CA THR A 6 0.31 10.27 -43.49
C THR A 6 0.53 11.78 -43.28
N SER A 7 -0.53 12.58 -43.13
CA SER A 7 -0.44 14.00 -42.84
C SER A 7 -0.02 14.26 -41.39
N LEU A 8 0.93 15.18 -41.17
CA LEU A 8 1.29 15.62 -39.80
C LEU A 8 0.11 16.33 -39.10
N LYS A 9 -0.81 16.94 -39.86
CA LYS A 9 -2.01 17.54 -39.30
C LYS A 9 -2.95 16.48 -38.69
N THR A 10 -3.17 15.38 -39.42
CA THR A 10 -3.96 14.25 -38.93
C THR A 10 -3.34 13.62 -37.69
N THR A 11 -2.02 13.40 -37.70
CA THR A 11 -1.29 12.89 -36.52
C THR A 11 -1.44 13.82 -35.34
N THR A 12 -1.30 15.14 -35.52
CA THR A 12 -1.46 16.14 -34.45
C THR A 12 -2.86 16.08 -33.83
N VAL A 13 -3.91 16.03 -34.65
CA VAL A 13 -5.30 15.95 -34.17
C VAL A 13 -5.53 14.64 -33.41
N LEU A 14 -5.09 13.51 -33.95
CA LEU A 14 -5.24 12.21 -33.29
C LEU A 14 -4.54 12.17 -31.93
N LEU A 15 -3.31 12.69 -31.81
CA LEU A 15 -2.58 12.75 -30.55
C LEU A 15 -3.33 13.61 -29.50
N LEU A 16 -3.90 14.74 -29.93
CA LEU A 16 -4.70 15.58 -29.06
C LEU A 16 -6.04 14.92 -28.64
N CYS A 17 -6.67 14.18 -29.55
CA CYS A 17 -7.87 13.41 -29.21
C CYS A 17 -7.57 12.33 -28.17
N ILE A 18 -6.47 11.56 -28.36
CA ILE A 18 -6.05 10.55 -27.40
C ILE A 18 -5.74 11.19 -26.03
N ALA A 19 -4.98 12.29 -26.03
CA ALA A 19 -4.66 13.01 -24.80
C ALA A 19 -5.90 13.51 -24.06
N ALA A 20 -6.87 14.10 -24.78
CA ALA A 20 -8.13 14.59 -24.19
C ALA A 20 -8.96 13.44 -23.59
N VAL A 21 -9.04 12.32 -24.32
CA VAL A 21 -9.77 11.13 -23.87
C VAL A 21 -9.16 10.56 -22.60
N LEU A 22 -7.85 10.35 -22.57
CA LEU A 22 -7.14 9.82 -21.39
C LEU A 22 -7.32 10.74 -20.17
N GLY A 23 -7.19 12.05 -20.36
CA GLY A 23 -7.41 13.01 -19.27
C GLY A 23 -8.86 12.99 -18.73
N LEU A 24 -9.86 12.89 -19.63
CA LEU A 24 -11.27 12.80 -19.23
C LEU A 24 -11.59 11.51 -18.48
N ILE A 25 -11.01 10.37 -18.89
CA ILE A 25 -11.17 9.09 -18.20
C ILE A 25 -10.67 9.22 -16.77
N THR A 26 -9.44 9.70 -16.57
CA THR A 26 -8.84 9.84 -15.25
C THR A 26 -9.63 10.77 -14.32
N LEU A 27 -10.13 11.91 -14.85
CA LEU A 27 -10.94 12.84 -14.07
C LEU A 27 -12.30 12.25 -13.68
N ARG A 28 -12.90 11.43 -14.56
CA ARG A 28 -14.13 10.73 -14.25
C ARG A 28 -13.94 9.70 -13.16
N GLU A 29 -12.89 8.89 -13.23
CA GLU A 29 -12.54 7.91 -12.19
C GLU A 29 -12.34 8.58 -10.83
N ALA A 30 -11.62 9.70 -10.80
CA ALA A 30 -11.41 10.45 -9.55
C ALA A 30 -12.71 11.00 -8.95
N ARG A 31 -13.71 11.34 -9.80
CA ARG A 31 -15.02 11.82 -9.35
C ARG A 31 -15.92 10.70 -8.84
N ASP A 32 -15.89 9.54 -9.50
CA ASP A 32 -16.79 8.43 -9.20
C ASP A 32 -16.30 7.61 -7.97
N GLY A 33 -15.21 8.02 -7.33
CA GLY A 33 -14.60 7.38 -6.16
C GLY A 33 -13.78 6.15 -6.56
N ALA A 34 -12.47 6.28 -6.61
CA ALA A 34 -11.51 5.31 -7.14
C ALA A 34 -11.35 4.01 -6.32
N SER A 35 -12.42 3.45 -5.76
CA SER A 35 -12.35 2.21 -4.98
C SER A 35 -12.55 0.94 -5.79
N THR A 36 -12.86 1.05 -7.08
CA THR A 36 -13.11 -0.14 -7.90
C THR A 36 -12.05 -0.37 -8.95
N ALA A 37 -11.14 -1.29 -8.65
CA ALA A 37 -10.24 -1.85 -9.66
C ALA A 37 -11.02 -2.31 -10.92
N GLY A 38 -12.29 -2.69 -10.79
CA GLY A 38 -13.17 -3.07 -11.87
C GLY A 38 -13.59 -1.93 -12.80
N ALA A 39 -13.95 -0.75 -12.28
CA ALA A 39 -14.41 0.38 -13.09
C ALA A 39 -13.29 0.98 -13.96
N THR A 40 -12.07 1.05 -13.42
CA THR A 40 -10.86 1.50 -14.11
C THR A 40 -10.59 0.69 -15.37
N TYR A 41 -10.71 -0.62 -15.28
CA TYR A 41 -10.47 -1.53 -16.42
C TYR A 41 -11.49 -1.39 -17.55
N HIS A 42 -12.74 -0.99 -17.26
CA HIS A 42 -13.75 -0.81 -18.30
C HIS A 42 -13.46 0.33 -19.25
N LEU A 43 -12.98 1.45 -18.74
CA LEU A 43 -12.72 2.64 -19.55
C LEU A 43 -11.43 2.50 -20.36
N TYR A 44 -10.34 2.07 -19.74
CA TYR A 44 -9.06 1.84 -20.43
C TYR A 44 -9.06 0.57 -21.30
N GLY A 45 -9.86 -0.44 -20.98
CA GLY A 45 -10.09 -1.64 -21.78
C GLY A 45 -11.13 -1.48 -22.90
N SER A 46 -11.64 -0.27 -23.15
CA SER A 46 -12.72 -0.03 -24.12
C SER A 46 -12.26 -0.22 -25.57
N TRP A 47 -13.13 -0.82 -26.40
CA TRP A 47 -12.85 -1.08 -27.81
C TRP A 47 -12.53 0.18 -28.62
N TRP A 48 -13.12 1.31 -28.28
CA TRP A 48 -12.91 2.59 -28.97
C TRP A 48 -11.53 3.20 -28.66
N LEU A 49 -11.00 3.03 -27.43
CA LEU A 49 -9.63 3.43 -27.10
C LEU A 49 -8.63 2.55 -27.85
N PHE A 50 -8.87 1.23 -27.90
CA PHE A 50 -8.07 0.33 -28.74
C PHE A 50 -8.13 0.71 -30.21
N GLY A 51 -9.30 1.17 -30.71
CA GLY A 51 -9.46 1.69 -32.08
C GLY A 51 -8.59 2.92 -32.35
N LEU A 52 -8.52 3.88 -31.41
CA LEU A 52 -7.66 5.06 -31.51
C LEU A 52 -6.17 4.69 -31.52
N LEU A 53 -5.77 3.78 -30.65
CA LEU A 53 -4.37 3.29 -30.58
C LEU A 53 -3.99 2.48 -31.84
N ALA A 54 -4.90 1.65 -32.36
CA ALA A 54 -4.70 0.94 -33.60
C ALA A 54 -4.58 1.91 -34.80
N LEU A 55 -5.39 2.95 -34.85
CA LEU A 55 -5.27 4.00 -35.85
C LEU A 55 -3.92 4.73 -35.74
N LEU A 56 -3.47 5.02 -34.53
CA LEU A 56 -2.14 5.61 -34.29
C LEU A 56 -1.04 4.67 -34.81
N PHE A 57 -1.15 3.38 -34.55
CA PHE A 57 -0.21 2.37 -35.05
C PHE A 57 -0.17 2.32 -36.59
N VAL A 58 -1.33 2.29 -37.26
CA VAL A 58 -1.42 2.32 -38.71
C VAL A 58 -0.78 3.58 -39.31
N ILE A 59 -1.05 4.76 -38.71
CA ILE A 59 -0.42 6.02 -39.12
C ILE A 59 1.09 5.94 -38.94
N LEU A 60 1.56 5.42 -37.80
CA LEU A 60 2.98 5.25 -37.50
C LEU A 60 3.69 4.41 -38.57
N VAL A 61 3.16 3.22 -38.88
CA VAL A 61 3.70 2.31 -39.90
C VAL A 61 3.71 2.99 -41.28
N ALA A 62 2.59 3.62 -41.67
CA ALA A 62 2.49 4.31 -42.95
C ALA A 62 3.47 5.48 -43.05
N CYS A 63 3.72 6.23 -41.95
CA CYS A 63 4.68 7.31 -41.93
C CYS A 63 6.13 6.79 -42.04
N VAL A 64 6.49 5.74 -41.32
CA VAL A 64 7.82 5.11 -41.38
C VAL A 64 8.09 4.60 -42.80
N ALA A 65 7.11 3.94 -43.41
CA ALA A 65 7.27 3.41 -44.79
C ALA A 65 7.48 4.50 -45.87
N ARG A 66 6.77 5.66 -45.72
CA ARG A 66 6.72 6.69 -46.80
C ARG A 66 7.67 7.86 -46.62
N ARG A 67 7.96 8.30 -45.35
CA ARG A 67 8.72 9.52 -45.12
C ARG A 67 10.21 9.26 -45.09
N ARG A 68 10.95 9.72 -46.13
CA ARG A 68 12.42 9.59 -46.19
C ARG A 68 13.14 10.19 -44.96
N ARG A 69 12.60 11.25 -44.35
CA ARG A 69 13.17 11.87 -43.14
C ARG A 69 13.15 10.96 -41.92
N LEU A 70 12.16 10.05 -41.81
CA LEU A 70 12.08 9.07 -40.73
C LEU A 70 13.05 7.90 -40.89
N ARG A 71 13.72 7.80 -42.05
CA ARG A 71 14.76 6.79 -42.29
C ARG A 71 16.11 7.14 -41.63
N SER A 72 16.24 8.33 -40.98
CA SER A 72 17.40 8.56 -40.12
C SER A 72 17.38 7.55 -38.96
N PRO A 73 18.51 6.89 -38.62
CA PRO A 73 18.51 5.84 -37.61
C PRO A 73 17.84 6.23 -36.29
N ALA A 74 18.11 7.43 -35.78
CA ALA A 74 17.55 7.92 -34.54
C ALA A 74 16.00 7.99 -34.55
N LEU A 75 15.40 8.55 -35.60
CA LEU A 75 13.95 8.66 -35.72
C LEU A 75 13.31 7.31 -36.03
N LEU A 76 13.99 6.47 -36.79
CA LEU A 76 13.53 5.13 -37.09
C LEU A 76 13.43 4.29 -35.81
N PHE A 77 14.49 4.26 -35.00
CA PHE A 77 14.49 3.58 -33.70
C PHE A 77 13.38 4.09 -32.78
N ALA A 78 13.20 5.41 -32.67
CA ALA A 78 12.15 5.96 -31.83
C ALA A 78 10.73 5.58 -32.27
N HIS A 79 10.45 5.63 -33.59
CA HIS A 79 9.10 5.29 -34.10
C HIS A 79 8.84 3.79 -34.11
N CYS A 80 9.84 2.96 -34.43
CA CYS A 80 9.74 1.51 -34.34
C CYS A 80 9.59 1.06 -32.88
N GLY A 81 10.34 1.68 -31.95
CA GLY A 81 10.21 1.43 -30.53
C GLY A 81 8.80 1.70 -30.01
N LEU A 82 8.18 2.82 -30.42
CA LEU A 82 6.78 3.10 -30.10
C LEU A 82 5.83 2.06 -30.69
N GLY A 83 6.07 1.60 -31.91
CA GLY A 83 5.30 0.52 -32.53
C GLY A 83 5.38 -0.80 -31.74
N LEU A 84 6.59 -1.17 -31.30
CA LEU A 84 6.79 -2.35 -30.46
C LEU A 84 6.12 -2.23 -29.10
N LEU A 85 6.14 -1.03 -28.49
CA LEU A 85 5.40 -0.76 -27.26
C LEU A 85 3.89 -1.00 -27.42
N LEU A 86 3.29 -0.50 -28.53
CA LEU A 86 1.86 -0.69 -28.79
C LEU A 86 1.52 -2.18 -29.02
N ILE A 87 2.37 -2.94 -29.71
CA ILE A 87 2.18 -4.37 -29.89
C ILE A 87 2.34 -5.10 -28.56
N GLY A 88 3.38 -4.79 -27.78
CA GLY A 88 3.61 -5.35 -26.45
C GLY A 88 2.43 -5.11 -25.53
N ALA A 89 1.91 -3.87 -25.46
CA ALA A 89 0.73 -3.53 -24.69
C ALA A 89 -0.52 -4.32 -25.12
N LEU A 90 -0.71 -4.55 -26.42
CA LEU A 90 -1.81 -5.37 -26.93
C LEU A 90 -1.69 -6.83 -26.49
N LEU A 91 -0.47 -7.40 -26.55
CA LEU A 91 -0.21 -8.77 -26.09
C LEU A 91 -0.41 -8.90 -24.58
N SER A 92 0.10 -7.93 -23.79
CA SER A 92 -0.08 -7.88 -22.34
C SER A 92 -1.56 -7.80 -21.97
N SER A 93 -2.35 -6.93 -22.65
CA SER A 93 -3.77 -6.75 -22.33
C SER A 93 -4.62 -8.01 -22.52
N ARG A 94 -4.16 -8.95 -23.36
CA ARG A 94 -4.85 -10.22 -23.65
C ARG A 94 -4.29 -11.41 -22.89
N GLY A 95 -2.98 -11.45 -22.70
CA GLY A 95 -2.27 -12.63 -22.22
C GLY A 95 -1.60 -12.50 -20.86
N ALA A 96 -1.61 -11.33 -20.21
CA ALA A 96 -1.04 -11.20 -18.88
C ALA A 96 -1.91 -11.94 -17.84
N GLU A 97 -1.23 -12.71 -17.00
CA GLU A 97 -1.78 -13.40 -15.84
C GLU A 97 -1.13 -12.81 -14.61
N ARG A 98 -1.95 -12.35 -13.65
CA ARG A 98 -1.49 -11.70 -12.43
C ARG A 98 -2.38 -12.12 -11.28
N GLY A 99 -1.77 -12.41 -10.13
CA GLY A 99 -2.50 -12.75 -8.93
C GLY A 99 -1.66 -12.54 -7.68
N MET A 100 -2.28 -12.72 -6.54
CA MET A 100 -1.67 -12.64 -5.22
C MET A 100 -1.71 -14.02 -4.55
N VAL A 101 -0.66 -14.32 -3.82
CA VAL A 101 -0.58 -15.49 -2.95
C VAL A 101 -0.21 -14.99 -1.56
N TYR A 102 -0.99 -15.36 -0.56
CA TYR A 102 -0.72 -15.07 0.85
C TYR A 102 -0.31 -16.35 1.54
N LEU A 103 0.82 -16.32 2.23
CA LEU A 103 1.38 -17.49 2.93
C LEU A 103 1.90 -17.05 4.29
N ALA A 104 1.55 -17.80 5.32
CA ALA A 104 2.25 -17.78 6.60
C ALA A 104 3.57 -18.59 6.51
N GLU A 105 4.50 -18.34 7.41
CA GLU A 105 5.74 -19.13 7.49
C GLU A 105 5.42 -20.61 7.71
N GLY A 106 6.00 -21.47 6.90
CA GLY A 106 5.75 -22.92 6.86
C GLY A 106 4.59 -23.35 5.98
N GLU A 107 3.77 -22.43 5.46
CA GLU A 107 2.68 -22.74 4.56
C GLU A 107 3.13 -22.91 3.11
N GLN A 108 2.30 -23.62 2.34
CA GLN A 108 2.53 -23.84 0.91
C GLN A 108 1.20 -23.85 0.14
N THR A 109 1.24 -23.36 -1.09
CA THR A 109 0.09 -23.37 -1.99
C THR A 109 0.47 -23.38 -3.46
N ASN A 110 -0.44 -23.79 -4.31
CA ASN A 110 -0.40 -23.58 -5.75
C ASN A 110 -1.61 -22.75 -6.23
N VAL A 111 -2.34 -22.12 -5.32
CA VAL A 111 -3.51 -21.30 -5.62
C VAL A 111 -3.15 -19.83 -5.49
N MET A 112 -3.47 -19.02 -6.49
CA MET A 112 -3.34 -17.56 -6.45
C MET A 112 -4.70 -16.89 -6.56
N GLN A 113 -4.92 -15.84 -5.82
CA GLN A 113 -6.07 -14.94 -5.96
C GLN A 113 -5.87 -14.02 -7.16
N VAL A 114 -6.88 -13.90 -8.04
CA VAL A 114 -6.82 -13.07 -9.24
C VAL A 114 -7.88 -11.97 -9.18
N PRO A 115 -7.55 -10.76 -8.72
CA PRO A 115 -8.53 -9.70 -8.46
C PRO A 115 -9.32 -9.24 -9.70
N GLU A 116 -8.77 -9.44 -10.89
CA GLU A 116 -9.35 -8.91 -12.14
C GLU A 116 -10.28 -9.91 -12.85
N ARG A 117 -10.38 -11.14 -12.40
CA ARG A 117 -11.06 -12.23 -13.10
C ARG A 117 -11.79 -13.13 -12.14
N LEU A 118 -12.89 -13.66 -12.62
CA LEU A 118 -13.65 -14.69 -11.94
C LEU A 118 -13.74 -15.91 -12.85
N TRP A 119 -13.94 -17.07 -12.25
CA TRP A 119 -14.21 -18.30 -12.97
C TRP A 119 -15.48 -18.93 -12.41
N ILE A 120 -16.34 -19.39 -13.32
CA ILE A 120 -17.40 -20.33 -12.98
C ILE A 120 -16.78 -21.71 -13.12
N GLU A 121 -16.65 -22.43 -12.04
CA GLU A 121 -16.17 -23.79 -11.99
C GLU A 121 -17.35 -24.74 -12.00
N VAL A 122 -17.22 -25.83 -12.72
CA VAL A 122 -18.19 -26.93 -12.77
C VAL A 122 -17.56 -28.12 -12.06
N GLY A 123 -18.15 -28.53 -10.94
CA GLY A 123 -17.74 -29.67 -10.15
C GLY A 123 -18.61 -30.85 -10.36
N GLN A 124 -18.05 -32.07 -10.27
CA GLN A 124 -18.73 -33.32 -10.20
C GLN A 124 -17.94 -34.27 -9.28
N GLU A 125 -18.57 -34.84 -8.27
CA GLU A 125 -17.95 -35.75 -7.30
C GLU A 125 -16.64 -35.19 -6.70
N ASP A 126 -16.68 -33.96 -6.14
CA ASP A 126 -15.55 -33.23 -5.54
C ASP A 126 -14.39 -32.91 -6.49
N ARG A 127 -14.60 -32.99 -7.79
CA ARG A 127 -13.61 -32.62 -8.79
C ARG A 127 -14.10 -31.52 -9.71
N VAL A 128 -13.28 -30.50 -9.90
CA VAL A 128 -13.53 -29.49 -10.93
C VAL A 128 -13.27 -30.11 -12.31
N ILE A 129 -14.32 -30.24 -13.11
CA ILE A 129 -14.28 -30.84 -14.47
C ILE A 129 -14.17 -29.79 -15.57
N ALA A 130 -14.65 -28.57 -15.31
CA ALA A 130 -14.58 -27.48 -16.29
C ALA A 130 -14.53 -26.10 -15.61
N ARG A 131 -14.02 -25.12 -16.35
CA ARG A 131 -13.93 -23.72 -15.91
C ARG A 131 -14.32 -22.77 -17.04
N THR A 132 -15.19 -21.83 -16.75
CA THR A 132 -15.56 -20.75 -17.67
C THR A 132 -15.10 -19.41 -17.12
N ARG A 133 -14.30 -18.71 -17.90
CA ARG A 133 -13.73 -17.40 -17.49
C ARG A 133 -14.74 -16.28 -17.63
N LEU A 134 -14.93 -15.53 -16.57
CA LEU A 134 -15.74 -14.34 -16.49
C LEU A 134 -14.85 -13.11 -16.15
N ARG A 135 -15.11 -11.98 -16.75
CA ARG A 135 -14.40 -10.73 -16.37
C ARG A 135 -15.15 -10.05 -15.25
N ARG A 136 -14.44 -9.55 -14.23
CA ARG A 136 -15.05 -8.64 -13.27
C ARG A 136 -15.63 -7.45 -14.01
N GLY A 137 -16.93 -7.16 -13.78
CA GLY A 137 -17.66 -6.14 -14.51
C GLY A 137 -18.03 -6.54 -15.94
N ALA A 138 -18.26 -7.82 -16.19
CA ALA A 138 -18.84 -8.29 -17.45
C ALA A 138 -20.19 -7.59 -17.71
N ARG A 139 -20.49 -7.29 -18.99
CA ARG A 139 -21.72 -6.60 -19.37
C ARG A 139 -22.91 -7.52 -19.23
N GLU A 140 -23.99 -7.02 -18.68
CA GLU A 140 -25.29 -7.66 -18.66
C GLU A 140 -25.71 -8.04 -20.10
N GLY A 141 -26.36 -9.20 -20.23
CA GLY A 141 -26.73 -9.77 -21.52
C GLY A 141 -25.64 -10.56 -22.24
N THR A 142 -24.39 -10.61 -21.69
CA THR A 142 -23.32 -11.43 -22.24
C THR A 142 -23.63 -12.90 -22.04
N THR A 143 -23.44 -13.72 -23.10
CA THR A 143 -23.67 -15.15 -23.07
C THR A 143 -22.39 -15.91 -22.83
N TYR A 144 -22.43 -16.90 -21.98
CA TYR A 144 -21.30 -17.78 -21.64
C TYR A 144 -21.71 -19.22 -21.89
N THR A 145 -20.85 -20.00 -22.54
CA THR A 145 -20.99 -21.44 -22.61
C THR A 145 -20.31 -22.05 -21.40
N ILE A 146 -21.10 -22.67 -20.54
CA ILE A 146 -20.64 -23.39 -19.35
C ILE A 146 -20.66 -24.88 -19.69
N PRO A 147 -19.47 -25.52 -19.81
CA PRO A 147 -19.39 -26.92 -20.17
C PRO A 147 -20.26 -27.78 -19.25
N GLU A 148 -20.84 -28.84 -19.79
CA GLU A 148 -21.73 -29.84 -19.15
C GLU A 148 -23.08 -29.28 -18.68
N VAL A 149 -23.23 -27.98 -18.40
CA VAL A 149 -24.45 -27.35 -17.90
C VAL A 149 -25.26 -26.68 -19.01
N GLY A 150 -24.58 -26.00 -19.96
CA GLY A 150 -25.22 -25.34 -21.08
C GLY A 150 -24.86 -23.89 -21.29
N THR A 151 -25.74 -23.14 -21.93
CA THR A 151 -25.53 -21.71 -22.21
C THR A 151 -26.21 -20.89 -21.13
N GLY A 152 -25.42 -20.05 -20.44
CA GLY A 152 -25.86 -19.10 -19.44
C GLY A 152 -25.78 -17.66 -19.94
N ARG A 153 -26.79 -16.85 -19.70
CA ARG A 153 -26.83 -15.41 -19.98
C ARG A 153 -26.69 -14.62 -18.70
N LEU A 154 -25.68 -13.77 -18.62
CA LEU A 154 -25.48 -12.89 -17.49
C LEU A 154 -26.62 -11.87 -17.38
N VAL A 155 -27.40 -11.94 -16.31
CA VAL A 155 -28.50 -11.03 -16.01
C VAL A 155 -27.98 -9.79 -15.30
N ARG A 156 -27.19 -10.01 -14.24
CA ARG A 156 -26.62 -8.93 -13.41
C ARG A 156 -25.21 -9.30 -12.92
N PHE A 157 -24.36 -8.29 -12.81
CA PHE A 157 -23.05 -8.38 -12.17
C PHE A 157 -22.98 -7.40 -11.00
N LEU A 158 -22.68 -7.86 -9.81
CA LEU A 158 -22.43 -7.03 -8.63
C LEU A 158 -20.94 -7.14 -8.27
N PRO A 159 -20.18 -6.07 -8.35
CA PRO A 159 -18.75 -6.08 -7.99
C PRO A 159 -18.53 -6.28 -6.49
N ALA A 160 -19.49 -5.87 -5.66
CA ALA A 160 -19.56 -6.12 -4.23
C ALA A 160 -21.01 -6.40 -3.87
N ALA A 161 -21.27 -7.52 -3.22
CA ALA A 161 -22.60 -7.98 -2.89
C ALA A 161 -22.75 -8.20 -1.39
N ARG A 162 -23.83 -7.69 -0.82
CA ARG A 162 -24.25 -8.07 0.52
C ARG A 162 -25.21 -9.23 0.39
N ILE A 163 -24.86 -10.33 1.05
CA ILE A 163 -25.68 -11.53 1.08
C ILE A 163 -26.49 -11.49 2.35
N ARG A 164 -27.82 -11.54 2.19
CA ARG A 164 -28.74 -11.74 3.30
C ARG A 164 -29.37 -13.11 3.15
N PRO A 165 -29.14 -14.03 4.06
CA PRO A 165 -29.78 -15.31 4.03
C PRO A 165 -31.29 -15.16 4.30
N GLU A 166 -32.13 -15.60 3.38
CA GLU A 166 -33.58 -15.65 3.54
C GLU A 166 -34.04 -17.06 3.76
N VAL A 167 -34.70 -17.32 4.87
CA VAL A 167 -35.21 -18.67 5.24
C VAL A 167 -36.61 -18.85 4.66
N ARG A 168 -36.80 -19.86 3.79
CA ARG A 168 -38.07 -20.19 3.14
C ARG A 168 -38.50 -21.60 3.46
N PRO A 169 -39.84 -21.89 3.56
CA PRO A 169 -40.34 -23.24 3.68
C PRO A 169 -40.04 -24.05 2.41
N ARG A 170 -39.69 -25.32 2.58
CA ARG A 170 -39.41 -26.26 1.50
C ARG A 170 -40.00 -27.63 1.84
N ASP A 171 -40.69 -28.28 0.89
CA ASP A 171 -41.43 -29.55 1.14
C ASP A 171 -40.85 -30.78 0.43
N ASP A 172 -39.64 -30.67 -0.16
CA ASP A 172 -38.98 -31.81 -0.81
C ASP A 172 -37.97 -32.52 0.10
N ALA A 173 -37.25 -33.52 -0.45
CA ALA A 173 -36.23 -34.30 0.27
C ALA A 173 -34.97 -33.49 0.64
N MET A 174 -34.80 -32.28 0.10
CA MET A 174 -33.68 -31.41 0.38
C MET A 174 -33.95 -30.43 1.53
N ALA A 175 -35.17 -30.42 2.08
CA ALA A 175 -35.53 -29.57 3.21
C ALA A 175 -34.72 -29.90 4.46
N ARG A 176 -34.19 -28.89 5.12
CA ARG A 176 -33.37 -28.99 6.33
C ARG A 176 -33.90 -28.06 7.43
N PRO A 177 -33.63 -28.35 8.71
CA PRO A 177 -33.92 -27.41 9.79
C PRO A 177 -33.21 -26.07 9.57
N ALA A 178 -33.93 -24.97 9.81
CA ALA A 178 -33.36 -23.62 9.68
C ALA A 178 -33.92 -22.71 10.77
N VAL A 179 -33.05 -21.90 11.36
CA VAL A 179 -33.36 -20.94 12.44
C VAL A 179 -32.88 -19.57 12.04
N ARG A 180 -33.77 -18.59 12.15
CA ARG A 180 -33.44 -17.18 11.97
C ARG A 180 -33.55 -16.48 13.30
N LEU A 181 -32.44 -15.81 13.68
CA LEU A 181 -32.29 -15.12 14.95
C LEU A 181 -31.97 -13.67 14.69
N HIS A 182 -32.40 -12.81 15.60
CA HIS A 182 -32.12 -11.39 15.55
C HIS A 182 -31.33 -10.96 16.79
N LEU A 183 -30.13 -10.46 16.58
CA LEU A 183 -29.23 -9.97 17.61
C LEU A 183 -29.34 -8.45 17.72
N ALA A 184 -29.88 -7.94 18.81
CA ALA A 184 -30.01 -6.50 19.07
C ALA A 184 -28.82 -6.00 19.87
N THR A 185 -27.89 -5.28 19.26
CA THR A 185 -26.73 -4.69 19.91
C THR A 185 -26.91 -3.17 20.07
N PRO A 186 -26.19 -2.51 21.00
CA PRO A 186 -26.19 -1.05 21.13
C PRO A 186 -25.78 -0.29 19.87
N HIS A 187 -25.07 -0.95 18.95
CA HIS A 187 -24.55 -0.37 17.72
C HIS A 187 -25.35 -0.73 16.46
N GLY A 188 -26.47 -1.44 16.61
CA GLY A 188 -27.34 -1.86 15.53
C GLY A 188 -27.89 -3.27 15.72
N SER A 189 -28.70 -3.70 14.76
CA SER A 189 -29.27 -5.04 14.76
C SER A 189 -28.59 -5.93 13.73
N HIS A 190 -28.27 -7.16 14.11
CA HIS A 190 -27.67 -8.16 13.24
C HIS A 190 -28.59 -9.35 13.10
N GLU A 191 -28.73 -9.83 11.89
CA GLU A 191 -29.50 -11.02 11.56
C GLU A 191 -28.55 -12.21 11.49
N LEU A 192 -28.92 -13.30 12.16
CA LEU A 192 -28.19 -14.55 12.20
C LEU A 192 -29.09 -15.66 11.67
N VAL A 193 -28.63 -16.39 10.66
CA VAL A 193 -29.35 -17.55 10.11
C VAL A 193 -28.48 -18.77 10.24
N LEU A 194 -28.99 -19.78 10.93
CA LEU A 194 -28.38 -21.10 11.07
C LEU A 194 -29.20 -22.11 10.28
N ALA A 195 -28.57 -22.89 9.43
CA ALA A 195 -29.17 -23.98 8.67
C ALA A 195 -28.10 -24.96 8.23
N GLU A 196 -28.44 -26.26 8.27
CA GLU A 196 -27.56 -27.33 7.81
C GLU A 196 -27.19 -27.11 6.32
N GLY A 197 -25.87 -27.08 6.02
CA GLY A 197 -25.35 -26.83 4.68
C GLY A 197 -25.24 -25.36 4.29
N TRP A 198 -25.61 -24.44 5.19
CA TRP A 198 -25.36 -22.97 5.02
C TRP A 198 -24.37 -22.45 6.06
N ALA A 199 -24.79 -22.48 7.33
CA ALA A 199 -23.95 -22.19 8.49
C ALA A 199 -24.56 -22.98 9.66
N ASP A 200 -23.81 -23.90 10.19
CA ASP A 200 -24.26 -24.73 11.31
C ASP A 200 -24.01 -24.06 12.66
N ASP A 201 -23.12 -23.07 12.70
CA ASP A 201 -22.80 -22.33 13.90
C ASP A 201 -22.48 -20.85 13.61
N ALA A 202 -22.46 -20.04 14.66
CA ALA A 202 -22.02 -18.67 14.66
C ALA A 202 -21.42 -18.28 16.01
N GLU A 203 -20.38 -17.48 15.99
CA GLU A 203 -19.74 -16.94 17.19
C GLU A 203 -20.25 -15.53 17.52
N ILE A 204 -20.62 -15.33 18.79
CA ILE A 204 -21.04 -14.05 19.36
C ILE A 204 -20.15 -13.76 20.56
N GLY A 205 -19.03 -13.07 20.35
CA GLY A 205 -18.00 -12.91 21.37
C GLY A 205 -17.35 -14.24 21.73
N HIS A 206 -17.49 -14.68 22.98
CA HIS A 206 -16.98 -15.98 23.45
C HIS A 206 -18.01 -17.10 23.41
N MET A 207 -19.23 -16.81 22.99
CA MET A 207 -20.30 -17.78 22.96
C MET A 207 -20.58 -18.24 21.54
N ARG A 208 -20.70 -19.55 21.35
CA ARG A 208 -21.14 -20.15 20.08
C ARG A 208 -22.64 -20.39 20.09
N VAL A 209 -23.31 -20.11 19.00
CA VAL A 209 -24.70 -20.52 18.75
C VAL A 209 -24.68 -21.57 17.66
N VAL A 210 -25.15 -22.77 17.93
CA VAL A 210 -24.98 -23.94 17.06
C VAL A 210 -26.35 -24.55 16.74
N LEU A 211 -26.60 -24.84 15.47
CA LEU A 211 -27.75 -25.63 15.05
C LEU A 211 -27.39 -27.12 15.09
N GLY A 212 -28.11 -27.87 15.92
CA GLY A 212 -27.80 -29.26 16.19
C GLY A 212 -27.11 -29.47 17.54
N VAL A 213 -26.96 -30.70 17.94
CA VAL A 213 -26.28 -31.09 19.19
C VAL A 213 -25.07 -31.93 18.83
N PRO A 214 -23.84 -31.56 19.21
CA PRO A 214 -22.67 -32.39 18.97
C PRO A 214 -22.83 -33.78 19.61
N GLU A 215 -22.36 -34.83 18.95
CA GLU A 215 -22.35 -36.17 19.49
C GLU A 215 -21.68 -36.24 20.88
N SER A 216 -20.64 -35.46 21.13
CA SER A 216 -19.91 -35.36 22.41
C SER A 216 -20.80 -34.89 23.58
N LEU A 217 -21.89 -34.18 23.33
CA LEU A 217 -22.84 -33.72 24.36
C LEU A 217 -24.03 -34.71 24.58
N LEU A 218 -24.23 -35.63 23.65
CA LEU A 218 -25.32 -36.61 23.68
C LEU A 218 -24.96 -37.96 24.34
N CYS A 219 -23.68 -38.19 24.66
CA CYS A 219 -23.19 -39.49 25.09
C CYS A 219 -22.36 -39.46 26.39
N GLN A 220 -22.33 -40.59 27.05
CA GLN A 220 -21.36 -40.83 28.15
C GLN A 220 -19.92 -40.71 27.62
N PRO A 221 -18.94 -40.31 28.45
CA PRO A 221 -17.54 -40.36 28.10
C PRO A 221 -17.17 -41.70 27.48
N ARG A 222 -16.51 -41.70 26.33
CA ARG A 222 -16.14 -42.91 25.62
C ARG A 222 -14.84 -42.76 24.84
N ILE A 223 -14.19 -43.86 24.61
CA ILE A 223 -13.09 -43.97 23.66
C ILE A 223 -13.59 -44.59 22.36
N VAL A 224 -13.04 -44.11 21.26
CA VAL A 224 -13.29 -44.66 19.92
C VAL A 224 -11.96 -45.17 19.39
N LEU A 225 -11.93 -46.48 19.07
CA LEU A 225 -10.76 -47.13 18.52
C LEU A 225 -11.02 -47.41 17.03
N GLU A 226 -10.13 -46.94 16.19
CA GLU A 226 -10.14 -47.24 14.76
C GLU A 226 -9.17 -48.39 14.50
N THR A 227 -9.73 -49.49 13.97
CA THR A 227 -8.96 -50.72 13.68
C THR A 227 -9.22 -51.12 12.21
N GLY A 228 -8.36 -51.95 11.64
CA GLY A 228 -8.60 -52.49 10.29
C GLY A 228 -9.92 -53.28 10.15
N GLY A 229 -10.62 -53.58 11.26
CA GLY A 229 -11.96 -54.20 11.31
C GLY A 229 -13.12 -53.19 11.44
N GLY A 230 -12.84 -51.87 11.53
CA GLY A 230 -13.81 -50.81 11.69
C GLY A 230 -13.68 -50.02 12.99
N ARG A 231 -14.64 -49.16 13.24
CA ARG A 231 -14.69 -48.24 14.41
C ARG A 231 -15.37 -48.95 15.57
N ILE A 232 -14.71 -49.01 16.73
CA ILE A 232 -15.19 -49.64 17.96
C ILE A 232 -15.35 -48.56 19.03
N GLU A 233 -16.54 -48.40 19.59
CA GLU A 233 -16.81 -47.45 20.66
C GLU A 233 -16.87 -48.14 22.01
N HIS A 234 -16.20 -47.63 23.01
CA HIS A 234 -16.20 -48.18 24.37
C HIS A 234 -16.53 -47.06 25.38
N PRO A 235 -17.70 -47.15 26.06
CA PRO A 235 -18.09 -46.13 27.07
C PRO A 235 -17.17 -46.22 28.29
N LEU A 236 -16.94 -45.07 28.92
CA LEU A 236 -16.14 -44.94 30.13
C LEU A 236 -17.00 -44.35 31.27
N ASP A 237 -16.88 -44.86 32.46
CA ASP A 237 -17.43 -44.25 33.67
C ASP A 237 -16.28 -43.63 34.47
N ILE A 238 -16.05 -42.37 34.22
CA ILE A 238 -14.94 -41.62 34.86
C ILE A 238 -15.55 -40.84 36.07
N PRO A 239 -14.97 -41.03 37.31
CA PRO A 239 -13.66 -41.63 37.61
C PRO A 239 -13.65 -43.13 37.96
N ALA A 240 -14.78 -43.84 37.92
CA ALA A 240 -14.87 -45.23 38.38
C ALA A 240 -13.93 -46.20 37.63
N ASP A 241 -13.77 -46.01 36.32
CA ASP A 241 -12.96 -46.89 35.47
C ASP A 241 -11.43 -46.65 35.60
N ILE A 242 -11.00 -45.65 36.41
CA ILE A 242 -9.57 -45.43 36.63
C ILE A 242 -8.94 -46.60 37.37
N GLY A 243 -8.02 -47.28 36.70
CA GLY A 243 -7.34 -48.48 37.20
C GLY A 243 -7.93 -49.79 36.72
N GLU A 244 -9.10 -49.79 36.09
CA GLU A 244 -9.73 -50.96 35.52
C GLU A 244 -9.22 -51.31 34.11
N ARG A 245 -9.33 -52.58 33.76
CA ARG A 245 -8.93 -53.12 32.44
C ARG A 245 -10.18 -53.65 31.72
N SER A 246 -10.40 -53.18 30.53
CA SER A 246 -11.50 -53.64 29.66
C SER A 246 -10.93 -54.27 28.39
N THR A 247 -11.58 -55.32 27.90
CA THR A 247 -11.24 -55.89 26.59
C THR A 247 -12.18 -55.30 25.55
N VAL A 248 -11.61 -54.64 24.53
CA VAL A 248 -12.35 -53.93 23.47
C VAL A 248 -11.88 -54.48 22.13
N GLY A 249 -12.68 -55.34 21.54
CA GLY A 249 -12.27 -56.16 20.38
C GLY A 249 -11.08 -57.06 20.74
N ASP A 250 -10.03 -57.02 19.97
CA ASP A 250 -8.77 -57.79 20.23
C ASP A 250 -7.74 -57.03 21.10
N LEU A 251 -8.11 -55.87 21.64
CA LEU A 251 -7.25 -55.02 22.46
C LEU A 251 -7.66 -55.02 23.92
N VAL A 252 -6.71 -54.96 24.80
CA VAL A 252 -6.90 -54.72 26.24
C VAL A 252 -6.60 -53.26 26.51
N VAL A 253 -7.60 -52.49 26.99
CA VAL A 253 -7.48 -51.08 27.31
C VAL A 253 -7.62 -50.91 28.82
N ALA A 254 -6.72 -50.17 29.42
CA ALA A 254 -6.80 -49.77 30.81
C ALA A 254 -6.74 -48.25 30.94
N VAL A 255 -7.67 -47.69 31.70
CA VAL A 255 -7.68 -46.25 32.03
C VAL A 255 -6.70 -46.05 33.19
N LEU A 256 -5.61 -45.35 32.96
CA LEU A 256 -4.58 -45.12 33.97
C LEU A 256 -4.80 -43.85 34.77
N ASP A 257 -5.34 -42.82 34.12
CA ASP A 257 -5.47 -41.49 34.68
C ASP A 257 -6.48 -40.64 33.87
N TYR A 258 -6.99 -39.60 34.49
CA TYR A 258 -7.88 -38.66 33.86
C TYR A 258 -7.54 -37.25 34.32
N ALA A 259 -7.60 -36.28 33.41
CA ALA A 259 -7.46 -34.86 33.69
C ALA A 259 -8.65 -34.11 33.08
N ALA A 260 -9.43 -33.42 33.91
CA ALA A 260 -10.51 -32.57 33.46
C ALA A 260 -9.97 -31.31 32.75
N ASP A 261 -8.83 -30.83 33.16
CA ASP A 261 -8.11 -29.73 32.50
C ASP A 261 -6.61 -30.07 32.41
N PHE A 262 -6.24 -30.68 31.30
CA PHE A 262 -4.85 -31.09 31.06
C PHE A 262 -3.98 -29.88 30.68
N LYS A 263 -2.93 -29.66 31.49
CA LYS A 263 -1.84 -28.68 31.20
C LYS A 263 -0.51 -29.32 31.51
N VAL A 264 0.49 -29.07 30.70
CA VAL A 264 1.85 -29.56 30.94
C VAL A 264 2.36 -29.02 32.26
N GLY A 265 2.58 -29.92 33.25
CA GLY A 265 3.10 -29.58 34.56
C GLY A 265 2.06 -29.17 35.64
N ALA A 266 0.78 -29.02 35.31
CA ALA A 266 -0.25 -28.56 36.25
C ALA A 266 -1.66 -29.06 35.95
N SER A 267 -1.81 -30.30 35.47
CA SER A 267 -3.11 -30.90 35.14
C SER A 267 -4.00 -31.05 36.39
N ARG A 268 -5.30 -30.82 36.23
CA ARG A 268 -6.34 -30.96 37.28
C ARG A 268 -7.23 -32.16 36.95
N ALA A 269 -7.41 -33.03 37.89
CA ALA A 269 -8.30 -34.20 37.76
C ALA A 269 -9.77 -33.85 38.02
N ASP A 270 -10.00 -32.88 38.92
CA ASP A 270 -11.33 -32.49 39.36
C ASP A 270 -11.77 -31.15 38.72
N GLY A 271 -13.07 -30.97 38.57
CA GLY A 271 -13.71 -29.77 38.04
C GLY A 271 -14.33 -29.98 36.66
N PRO A 272 -14.89 -28.89 36.06
CA PRO A 272 -15.53 -28.99 34.75
C PRO A 272 -14.48 -29.41 33.70
N PRO A 273 -14.88 -30.18 32.69
CA PRO A 273 -13.97 -30.64 31.62
C PRO A 273 -13.62 -29.51 30.65
N VAL A 274 -12.55 -28.74 30.95
CA VAL A 274 -12.08 -27.63 30.12
C VAL A 274 -11.19 -28.10 28.98
N ASN A 275 -10.22 -28.95 29.30
CA ASN A 275 -9.37 -29.64 28.32
C ASN A 275 -9.21 -31.12 28.72
N PRO A 276 -10.30 -31.91 28.62
CA PRO A 276 -10.31 -33.25 29.14
C PRO A 276 -9.39 -34.16 28.34
N ALA A 277 -8.61 -34.95 29.11
CA ALA A 277 -7.71 -35.96 28.57
C ALA A 277 -7.71 -37.21 29.42
N VAL A 278 -7.61 -38.37 28.80
CA VAL A 278 -7.52 -39.67 29.44
C VAL A 278 -6.16 -40.30 29.12
N ARG A 279 -5.52 -40.90 30.13
CA ARG A 279 -4.30 -41.67 29.93
C ARG A 279 -4.64 -43.14 29.87
N LEU A 280 -4.37 -43.75 28.76
CA LEU A 280 -4.70 -45.11 28.47
C LEU A 280 -3.45 -45.99 28.36
N ALA A 281 -3.52 -47.22 28.87
CA ALA A 281 -2.60 -48.27 28.47
C ALA A 281 -3.36 -49.24 27.53
N ILE A 282 -2.80 -49.44 26.36
CA ILE A 282 -3.41 -50.28 25.32
C ILE A 282 -2.44 -51.41 24.97
N GLN A 283 -2.95 -52.63 24.92
CA GLN A 283 -2.13 -53.81 24.67
C GLN A 283 -2.85 -54.69 23.62
N ALA A 284 -2.17 -55.02 22.54
CA ALA A 284 -2.56 -56.11 21.64
C ALA A 284 -2.01 -57.44 22.18
N ALA A 285 -2.58 -58.58 21.82
CA ALA A 285 -2.45 -59.88 22.41
C ALA A 285 -1.03 -60.31 22.87
N GLU A 286 0.02 -60.03 22.14
CA GLU A 286 1.40 -60.40 22.51
C GLU A 286 2.39 -59.20 22.59
N ALA A 287 1.89 -57.97 22.41
CA ALA A 287 2.71 -56.76 22.42
C ALA A 287 2.82 -56.14 23.81
N PRO A 288 3.92 -55.47 24.17
CA PRO A 288 4.00 -54.72 25.42
C PRO A 288 2.94 -53.59 25.42
N PRO A 289 2.36 -53.24 26.60
CA PRO A 289 1.37 -52.19 26.68
C PRO A 289 1.96 -50.82 26.31
N GLU A 290 1.28 -50.13 25.41
CA GLU A 290 1.58 -48.74 25.05
C GLU A 290 0.79 -47.78 25.95
N THR A 291 1.43 -46.76 26.48
CA THR A 291 0.73 -45.74 27.28
C THR A 291 0.74 -44.39 26.58
N LEU A 292 -0.45 -43.83 26.40
CA LEU A 292 -0.62 -42.54 25.72
C LEU A 292 -1.72 -41.67 26.37
N TRP A 293 -1.62 -40.35 26.22
CA TRP A 293 -2.65 -39.43 26.53
C TRP A 293 -3.52 -39.17 25.27
N VAL A 294 -4.85 -39.29 25.44
CA VAL A 294 -5.82 -39.03 24.40
C VAL A 294 -6.66 -37.80 24.81
N PHE A 295 -6.75 -36.81 23.94
CA PHE A 295 -7.35 -35.55 24.25
C PHE A 295 -8.71 -35.42 23.53
N SER A 296 -9.75 -34.98 24.26
CA SER A 296 -11.05 -34.80 23.65
C SER A 296 -11.13 -33.64 22.69
N ARG A 297 -10.41 -32.55 22.97
CA ARG A 297 -10.34 -31.36 22.09
C ARG A 297 -9.35 -31.47 20.93
N PHE A 298 -8.48 -32.46 20.94
CA PHE A 298 -7.45 -32.65 19.91
C PHE A 298 -7.41 -34.13 19.47
N PRO A 299 -8.47 -34.60 18.77
CA PRO A 299 -8.62 -36.03 18.47
C PRO A 299 -7.47 -36.61 17.64
N GLY A 300 -6.85 -35.88 16.76
CA GLY A 300 -5.71 -36.36 15.95
C GLY A 300 -4.34 -36.31 16.63
N PHE A 301 -4.24 -35.86 17.89
CA PHE A 301 -2.97 -35.70 18.56
C PHE A 301 -2.37 -37.02 19.04
N ALA A 302 -3.19 -37.95 19.50
CA ALA A 302 -2.75 -39.29 19.95
C ALA A 302 -2.53 -40.18 18.72
N ARG A 303 -1.28 -40.58 18.51
CA ARG A 303 -0.90 -41.53 17.44
C ARG A 303 -0.45 -42.84 18.05
N PRO A 304 -1.35 -43.84 18.11
CA PRO A 304 -1.05 -45.14 18.65
C PRO A 304 -0.01 -45.87 17.78
N ARG A 305 0.88 -46.65 18.44
CA ARG A 305 1.84 -47.54 17.77
C ARG A 305 1.47 -49.02 18.00
N THR A 306 0.37 -49.27 18.70
CA THR A 306 -0.13 -50.61 19.01
C THR A 306 -0.55 -51.28 17.71
N PRO A 307 -0.06 -52.51 17.40
CA PRO A 307 -0.43 -53.25 16.21
C PRO A 307 -1.95 -53.46 16.09
N GLY A 308 -2.54 -53.12 14.93
CA GLY A 308 -3.97 -53.30 14.69
C GLY A 308 -4.84 -52.12 15.14
N LEU A 309 -4.24 -51.03 15.66
CA LEU A 309 -4.95 -49.82 16.03
C LEU A 309 -4.48 -48.65 15.11
N ASP A 310 -5.37 -48.19 14.25
CA ASP A 310 -5.08 -47.17 13.24
C ASP A 310 -5.29 -45.73 13.78
N GLY A 311 -6.23 -45.58 14.75
CA GLY A 311 -6.56 -44.32 15.38
C GLY A 311 -7.22 -44.50 16.75
N ILE A 312 -7.18 -43.47 17.57
CA ILE A 312 -7.84 -43.41 18.86
C ILE A 312 -8.35 -42.01 19.16
N GLU A 313 -9.61 -41.90 19.58
CA GLU A 313 -10.24 -40.67 19.99
C GLU A 313 -10.84 -40.80 21.38
N PHE A 314 -10.88 -39.72 22.13
CA PHE A 314 -11.55 -39.62 23.42
C PHE A 314 -12.69 -38.59 23.28
N LEU A 315 -13.91 -39.05 23.40
CA LEU A 315 -15.10 -38.21 23.35
C LEU A 315 -15.59 -37.99 24.78
N MET A 316 -15.47 -36.76 25.24
CA MET A 316 -15.92 -36.30 26.55
C MET A 316 -16.92 -35.19 26.39
N PRO A 317 -18.10 -35.18 27.02
CA PRO A 317 -18.98 -34.06 27.09
C PRO A 317 -18.21 -32.88 27.67
N THR A 318 -17.99 -31.85 26.92
CA THR A 318 -17.33 -30.60 27.35
C THR A 318 -18.34 -29.49 27.46
N ALA A 319 -18.31 -28.74 28.51
CA ALA A 319 -19.07 -27.49 28.63
C ALA A 319 -18.31 -26.41 27.81
N ASP A 320 -18.63 -26.33 26.52
CA ASP A 320 -18.29 -25.14 25.75
C ASP A 320 -19.32 -24.05 26.07
N ASP A 321 -18.95 -22.81 26.15
CA ASP A 321 -19.85 -21.64 26.28
C ASP A 321 -20.65 -21.53 24.97
N ALA A 322 -21.68 -22.38 24.81
CA ALA A 322 -22.45 -22.52 23.60
C ALA A 322 -23.94 -22.65 23.85
N LEU A 323 -24.72 -22.10 22.94
CA LEU A 323 -26.17 -22.27 22.84
C LEU A 323 -26.45 -23.21 21.67
N TYR A 324 -26.90 -24.42 21.96
CA TYR A 324 -27.31 -25.42 20.97
C TYR A 324 -28.82 -25.33 20.75
N LEU A 325 -29.23 -25.20 19.49
CA LEU A 325 -30.61 -25.17 19.04
C LEU A 325 -30.86 -26.40 18.19
N PHE A 326 -31.88 -27.20 18.51
CA PHE A 326 -32.17 -28.42 17.80
C PHE A 326 -33.66 -28.73 17.81
N HIS A 327 -34.07 -29.50 16.82
CA HIS A 327 -35.45 -30.01 16.74
C HIS A 327 -35.50 -31.49 17.13
N ASP A 328 -36.29 -31.83 18.14
CA ASP A 328 -36.43 -33.18 18.67
C ASP A 328 -37.89 -33.47 19.03
N GLU A 329 -38.36 -34.68 18.73
CA GLU A 329 -39.74 -35.17 19.01
C GLU A 329 -40.86 -34.21 18.63
N GLY A 330 -40.68 -33.43 17.53
CA GLY A 330 -41.67 -32.48 17.03
C GLY A 330 -41.67 -31.12 17.69
N ALA A 331 -40.71 -30.82 18.56
CA ALA A 331 -40.56 -29.54 19.21
C ALA A 331 -39.14 -28.98 19.04
N TRP A 332 -38.99 -27.63 19.01
CA TRP A 332 -37.70 -26.97 19.08
C TRP A 332 -37.22 -26.91 20.52
N ARG A 333 -35.99 -27.31 20.73
CA ARG A 333 -35.33 -27.35 22.03
C ARG A 333 -33.99 -26.62 21.98
N TYR A 334 -33.61 -26.09 23.12
CA TYR A 334 -32.27 -25.53 23.30
C TYR A 334 -31.52 -26.20 24.44
N ARG A 335 -30.21 -26.21 24.35
CA ARG A 335 -29.29 -26.55 25.43
C ARG A 335 -28.23 -25.49 25.50
N CYS A 336 -28.13 -24.81 26.62
CA CYS A 336 -27.11 -23.82 26.88
C CYS A 336 -26.11 -24.42 27.87
N ALA A 337 -24.86 -24.48 27.49
CA ALA A 337 -23.76 -24.87 28.37
C ALA A 337 -22.90 -23.61 28.61
N ALA A 338 -22.74 -23.18 29.86
CA ALA A 338 -21.92 -22.07 30.26
C ALA A 338 -21.21 -22.40 31.57
N GLY A 339 -19.91 -22.68 31.51
CA GLY A 339 -19.16 -23.20 32.66
C GLY A 339 -19.76 -24.47 33.25
N GLU A 340 -20.11 -24.47 34.55
CA GLU A 340 -20.74 -25.62 35.25
C GLU A 340 -22.27 -25.71 35.05
N THR A 341 -22.89 -24.71 34.40
CA THR A 341 -24.36 -24.63 34.30
C THR A 341 -24.81 -25.14 32.95
N VAL A 342 -25.65 -26.15 32.95
CA VAL A 342 -26.37 -26.62 31.76
C VAL A 342 -27.86 -26.31 31.95
N ALA A 343 -28.41 -25.53 31.00
CA ALA A 343 -29.82 -25.22 30.95
C ALA A 343 -30.42 -25.82 29.68
N GLU A 344 -31.54 -26.52 29.81
CA GLU A 344 -32.31 -27.09 28.70
C GLU A 344 -33.76 -26.64 28.75
N GLY A 345 -34.38 -26.48 27.59
CA GLY A 345 -35.79 -26.13 27.52
C GLY A 345 -36.32 -26.16 26.09
N GLY A 346 -37.66 -26.03 25.99
CA GLY A 346 -38.32 -25.75 24.70
C GLY A 346 -38.30 -24.28 24.38
N PHE A 347 -38.34 -23.93 23.08
CA PHE A 347 -38.47 -22.53 22.64
C PHE A 347 -39.33 -22.43 21.37
N ALA A 348 -39.82 -21.22 21.11
CA ALA A 348 -40.72 -20.93 19.99
C ALA A 348 -40.33 -19.61 19.32
N GLU A 349 -40.93 -19.31 18.18
CA GLU A 349 -40.80 -17.98 17.53
C GLU A 349 -41.25 -16.88 18.50
N GLY A 350 -40.48 -15.83 18.62
CA GLY A 350 -40.68 -14.71 19.54
C GLY A 350 -39.92 -14.83 20.86
N ASP A 351 -39.39 -16.00 21.20
CA ASP A 351 -38.59 -16.17 22.41
C ASP A 351 -37.26 -15.40 22.34
N THR A 352 -36.73 -15.04 23.50
CA THR A 352 -35.48 -14.28 23.61
C THR A 352 -34.47 -15.00 24.49
N PHE A 353 -33.33 -15.31 23.95
CA PHE A 353 -32.17 -15.73 24.71
C PHE A 353 -31.29 -14.52 25.03
N PHE A 354 -30.53 -14.60 26.12
CA PHE A 354 -29.55 -13.59 26.46
C PHE A 354 -28.17 -14.21 26.33
N VAL A 355 -27.40 -13.73 25.33
CA VAL A 355 -26.00 -14.09 25.16
C VAL A 355 -25.12 -13.05 25.84
N SER A 356 -24.04 -13.49 26.48
CA SER A 356 -23.11 -12.63 27.21
C SER A 356 -21.74 -12.73 26.58
N PRO A 357 -21.42 -11.91 25.55
CA PRO A 357 -20.11 -11.92 24.90
C PRO A 357 -18.99 -11.48 25.83
N THR A 358 -19.31 -10.79 26.92
CA THR A 358 -18.43 -10.49 28.04
C THR A 358 -19.24 -10.57 29.34
N PRO A 359 -18.61 -10.78 30.52
CA PRO A 359 -19.32 -10.90 31.80
C PRO A 359 -20.25 -9.71 32.15
N SER A 360 -19.97 -8.54 31.56
CA SER A 360 -20.71 -7.30 31.82
C SER A 360 -21.78 -6.94 30.78
N LEU A 361 -21.84 -7.66 29.65
CA LEU A 361 -22.71 -7.32 28.53
C LEU A 361 -23.68 -8.48 28.22
N ARG A 362 -24.98 -8.20 28.38
CA ARG A 362 -26.06 -9.12 27.97
C ARG A 362 -26.73 -8.59 26.70
N ILE A 363 -26.70 -9.37 25.64
CA ILE A 363 -27.29 -9.02 24.36
C ILE A 363 -28.50 -9.94 24.11
N PRO A 364 -29.68 -9.40 23.80
CA PRO A 364 -30.84 -10.20 23.46
C PRO A 364 -30.69 -10.81 22.06
N LEU A 365 -30.93 -12.11 21.96
CA LEU A 365 -31.01 -12.89 20.76
C LEU A 365 -32.46 -13.37 20.60
N ILE A 366 -33.19 -12.77 19.68
CA ILE A 366 -34.63 -13.01 19.49
C ILE A 366 -34.82 -14.04 18.40
N VAL A 367 -35.67 -15.02 18.65
CA VAL A 367 -36.02 -16.07 17.67
C VAL A 367 -37.08 -15.50 16.71
N GLU A 368 -36.69 -15.20 15.47
CA GLU A 368 -37.60 -14.62 14.49
C GLU A 368 -38.38 -15.70 13.72
N ARG A 369 -37.68 -16.77 13.33
CA ARG A 369 -38.33 -17.84 12.53
C ARG A 369 -37.67 -19.18 12.78
N LEU A 370 -38.52 -20.19 12.82
CA LEU A 370 -38.18 -21.60 13.01
C LEU A 370 -38.79 -22.43 11.90
N LEU A 371 -37.97 -23.09 11.11
CA LEU A 371 -38.44 -24.02 10.09
C LEU A 371 -37.80 -25.40 10.30
N VAL A 372 -38.67 -26.40 10.51
CA VAL A 372 -38.21 -27.81 10.58
C VAL A 372 -37.84 -28.30 9.19
N ARG A 373 -38.54 -27.78 8.17
CA ARG A 373 -38.35 -28.09 6.76
C ARG A 373 -38.20 -26.75 6.01
N GLY A 374 -36.99 -26.28 5.88
CA GLY A 374 -36.67 -25.03 5.25
C GLY A 374 -35.52 -25.15 4.26
N GLU A 375 -35.28 -24.08 3.55
CA GLU A 375 -34.07 -23.82 2.77
C GLU A 375 -33.61 -22.39 3.04
N VAL A 376 -32.32 -22.16 2.95
CA VAL A 376 -31.76 -20.83 2.95
C VAL A 376 -31.46 -20.41 1.51
N VAL A 377 -32.11 -19.34 1.09
CA VAL A 377 -31.89 -18.76 -0.23
C VAL A 377 -31.09 -17.44 -0.05
N PRO A 378 -29.96 -17.29 -0.72
CA PRO A 378 -29.20 -16.04 -0.65
C PRO A 378 -29.97 -14.91 -1.34
N ARG A 379 -30.37 -13.89 -0.58
CA ARG A 379 -30.86 -12.64 -1.12
C ARG A 379 -29.65 -11.72 -1.35
N VAL A 380 -29.31 -11.51 -2.61
CA VAL A 380 -28.13 -10.77 -3.02
C VAL A 380 -28.49 -9.33 -3.30
N GLU A 381 -27.91 -8.38 -2.55
CA GLU A 381 -28.11 -6.95 -2.69
C GLU A 381 -26.79 -6.25 -2.99
N PRO A 382 -26.79 -5.13 -3.75
CA PRO A 382 -25.57 -4.37 -3.95
C PRO A 382 -24.98 -3.88 -2.61
N ALA A 383 -23.69 -4.06 -2.42
CA ALA A 383 -22.92 -3.47 -1.32
C ALA A 383 -22.14 -2.25 -1.80
N PRO A 384 -21.72 -1.34 -0.91
CA PRO A 384 -20.78 -0.28 -1.30
C PRO A 384 -19.51 -0.89 -1.91
N GLU A 385 -19.08 -0.37 -3.04
CA GLU A 385 -17.91 -0.88 -3.75
C GLU A 385 -16.58 -0.75 -2.95
N SER A 386 -16.60 0.05 -1.90
CA SER A 386 -15.49 0.19 -0.93
C SER A 386 -15.45 -0.89 0.15
N SER A 387 -16.41 -1.82 0.16
CA SER A 387 -16.45 -2.93 1.11
C SER A 387 -15.66 -4.13 0.57
N ASP A 388 -15.06 -4.92 1.47
CA ASP A 388 -14.43 -6.22 1.17
C ASP A 388 -15.48 -7.32 0.84
N ALA A 389 -16.67 -6.92 0.40
CA ALA A 389 -17.74 -7.82 0.08
C ALA A 389 -17.45 -8.61 -1.22
N PRO A 390 -17.84 -9.91 -1.28
CA PRO A 390 -17.61 -10.75 -2.43
C PRO A 390 -18.36 -10.24 -3.66
N ALA A 391 -17.85 -10.55 -4.85
CA ALA A 391 -18.61 -10.32 -6.08
C ALA A 391 -19.72 -11.36 -6.22
N ALA A 392 -20.79 -10.98 -6.93
CA ALA A 392 -21.87 -11.91 -7.24
C ALA A 392 -22.35 -11.74 -8.68
N VAL A 393 -22.77 -12.85 -9.30
CA VAL A 393 -23.31 -12.86 -10.65
C VAL A 393 -24.64 -13.59 -10.68
N GLU A 394 -25.60 -12.98 -11.36
CA GLU A 394 -26.91 -13.55 -11.64
C GLU A 394 -26.93 -14.06 -13.07
N ILE A 395 -27.14 -15.36 -13.26
CA ILE A 395 -27.09 -16.02 -14.57
C ILE A 395 -28.42 -16.75 -14.81
N SER A 396 -29.00 -16.48 -15.98
CA SER A 396 -30.16 -17.23 -16.49
C SER A 396 -29.65 -18.30 -17.46
N PHE A 397 -30.07 -19.55 -17.22
CA PHE A 397 -29.72 -20.68 -18.07
C PHE A 397 -30.88 -21.06 -18.99
N ASP A 398 -30.56 -21.48 -20.20
CA ASP A 398 -31.56 -21.96 -21.15
C ASP A 398 -32.25 -23.26 -20.59
N GLY A 399 -33.56 -23.23 -20.45
CA GLY A 399 -34.33 -24.34 -19.89
C GLY A 399 -34.66 -24.23 -18.40
N PHE A 400 -34.29 -23.13 -17.76
CA PHE A 400 -34.63 -22.84 -16.37
C PHE A 400 -35.41 -21.54 -16.27
N ASP A 401 -36.49 -21.55 -15.47
CA ASP A 401 -37.39 -20.38 -15.35
C ASP A 401 -36.81 -19.26 -14.47
N GLU A 402 -35.98 -19.59 -13.47
CA GLU A 402 -35.39 -18.62 -12.54
C GLU A 402 -33.88 -18.47 -12.76
N PRO A 403 -33.37 -17.25 -12.70
CA PRO A 403 -31.92 -17.02 -12.72
C PRO A 403 -31.26 -17.45 -11.42
N VAL A 404 -30.00 -17.86 -11.50
CA VAL A 404 -29.21 -18.38 -10.39
C VAL A 404 -28.17 -17.38 -9.98
N TRP A 405 -28.02 -17.14 -8.68
CA TRP A 405 -26.92 -16.36 -8.12
C TRP A 405 -25.72 -17.25 -7.82
N LEU A 406 -24.58 -16.88 -8.37
CA LEU A 406 -23.27 -17.42 -7.98
C LEU A 406 -22.50 -16.31 -7.24
N ILE A 407 -22.00 -16.65 -6.06
CA ILE A 407 -21.31 -15.74 -5.15
C ILE A 407 -19.84 -16.15 -5.11
N GLU A 408 -18.94 -15.17 -5.19
CA GLU A 408 -17.51 -15.42 -5.12
C GLU A 408 -17.15 -16.07 -3.78
N ASP A 409 -16.50 -17.24 -3.88
CA ASP A 409 -16.13 -18.10 -2.76
C ASP A 409 -17.30 -18.41 -1.80
N GLY A 410 -18.52 -18.39 -2.35
CA GLY A 410 -19.76 -18.72 -1.66
C GLY A 410 -20.17 -20.17 -1.86
N PRO A 411 -21.38 -20.54 -1.38
CA PRO A 411 -21.87 -21.90 -1.48
C PRO A 411 -22.03 -22.37 -2.93
N GLU A 412 -21.87 -23.67 -3.11
CA GLU A 412 -22.10 -24.34 -4.39
C GLU A 412 -23.58 -24.30 -4.80
N VAL A 413 -23.85 -24.13 -6.07
CA VAL A 413 -25.18 -24.19 -6.63
C VAL A 413 -25.28 -25.44 -7.52
N VAL A 414 -26.11 -26.41 -7.13
CA VAL A 414 -26.27 -27.65 -7.87
C VAL A 414 -27.24 -27.45 -9.02
N MET A 415 -26.80 -27.73 -10.24
CA MET A 415 -27.58 -27.65 -11.46
C MET A 415 -27.58 -29.00 -12.20
N PRO A 416 -28.65 -29.41 -12.81
CA PRO A 416 -28.63 -30.58 -13.68
C PRO A 416 -27.85 -30.28 -14.96
N GLY A 417 -26.97 -31.18 -15.31
CA GLY A 417 -26.20 -31.11 -16.57
C GLY A 417 -27.06 -31.51 -17.79
N SER A 418 -26.43 -31.39 -18.94
CA SER A 418 -27.04 -31.75 -20.23
C SER A 418 -27.44 -33.24 -20.32
N ASP A 419 -26.82 -34.08 -19.50
CA ASP A 419 -27.10 -35.53 -19.34
C ASP A 419 -28.03 -35.84 -18.16
N GLY A 420 -28.51 -34.82 -17.43
CA GLY A 420 -29.33 -34.93 -16.24
C GLY A 420 -28.57 -35.24 -14.96
N SER A 421 -27.24 -35.36 -15.00
CA SER A 421 -26.44 -35.58 -13.79
C SER A 421 -26.28 -34.24 -13.01
N PRO A 422 -26.18 -34.26 -11.67
CA PRO A 422 -25.99 -33.06 -10.89
C PRO A 422 -24.57 -32.54 -11.03
N HIS A 423 -24.43 -31.23 -11.28
CA HIS A 423 -23.17 -30.52 -11.34
C HIS A 423 -23.16 -29.36 -10.36
N ALA A 424 -22.10 -29.23 -9.57
CA ALA A 424 -21.90 -28.11 -8.66
C ALA A 424 -21.29 -26.91 -9.41
N LEU A 425 -21.93 -25.77 -9.35
CA LEU A 425 -21.40 -24.50 -9.87
C LEU A 425 -20.87 -23.66 -8.72
N THR A 426 -19.62 -23.22 -8.83
CA THR A 426 -19.00 -22.25 -7.89
C THR A 426 -18.46 -21.06 -8.66
N LEU A 427 -18.45 -19.90 -8.03
CA LEU A 427 -17.80 -18.71 -8.54
C LEU A 427 -16.54 -18.43 -7.71
N THR A 428 -15.39 -18.42 -8.34
CA THR A 428 -14.13 -18.18 -7.62
C THR A 428 -13.28 -17.13 -8.28
N GLY A 429 -12.55 -16.35 -7.43
CA GLY A 429 -11.52 -15.41 -7.84
C GLY A 429 -10.12 -16.03 -7.89
N THR A 430 -9.99 -17.34 -7.73
CA THR A 430 -8.70 -18.03 -7.64
C THR A 430 -8.31 -18.74 -8.92
N ALA A 431 -6.99 -18.91 -9.14
CA ALA A 431 -6.42 -19.69 -10.22
C ALA A 431 -5.29 -20.59 -9.71
N HIS A 432 -5.16 -21.80 -10.30
CA HIS A 432 -4.06 -22.69 -9.98
C HIS A 432 -2.79 -22.32 -10.74
N LEU A 433 -1.69 -22.27 -10.00
CA LEU A 433 -0.35 -22.15 -10.58
C LEU A 433 0.15 -23.52 -11.05
N PRO A 434 0.98 -23.58 -12.11
CA PRO A 434 1.59 -24.83 -12.55
C PRO A 434 2.73 -25.31 -11.64
N PHE A 435 2.90 -24.72 -10.46
CA PHE A 435 3.92 -25.03 -9.46
C PHE A 435 3.41 -24.67 -8.06
N TRP A 436 4.01 -25.27 -7.06
CA TRP A 436 3.79 -24.98 -5.64
C TRP A 436 4.80 -23.96 -5.15
N ILE A 437 4.38 -23.12 -4.21
CA ILE A 437 5.21 -22.15 -3.49
C ILE A 437 5.08 -22.47 -2.00
N ALA A 438 6.21 -22.62 -1.33
CA ALA A 438 6.29 -22.71 0.12
C ALA A 438 7.05 -21.50 0.65
N LEU A 439 6.57 -20.89 1.74
CA LEU A 439 7.24 -19.82 2.44
C LEU A 439 8.04 -20.37 3.60
N ASP A 440 9.36 -20.27 3.51
CA ASP A 440 10.25 -20.72 4.60
C ASP A 440 10.42 -19.64 5.67
N GLN A 441 10.58 -18.39 5.25
CA GLN A 441 10.78 -17.25 6.15
C GLN A 441 10.33 -15.94 5.49
N ALA A 442 9.69 -15.07 6.25
CA ALA A 442 9.44 -13.71 5.87
C ALA A 442 10.07 -12.75 6.90
N ARG A 443 10.77 -11.74 6.42
CA ARG A 443 11.50 -10.80 7.26
C ARG A 443 11.26 -9.37 6.85
N ARG A 444 11.07 -8.52 7.84
CA ARG A 444 11.06 -7.08 7.71
C ARG A 444 12.24 -6.50 8.51
N ASP A 445 13.09 -5.75 7.85
CA ASP A 445 14.12 -4.95 8.49
C ASP A 445 13.73 -3.48 8.45
N ASP A 446 13.69 -2.84 9.60
CA ASP A 446 13.46 -1.41 9.69
C ASP A 446 14.79 -0.64 9.79
N TYR A 447 14.75 0.65 9.47
CA TYR A 447 15.88 1.53 9.75
C TYR A 447 16.04 1.70 11.27
N PRO A 448 17.27 1.86 11.77
CA PRO A 448 17.52 2.06 13.20
C PRO A 448 16.66 3.19 13.79
N ASN A 449 16.06 2.93 14.96
CA ASN A 449 15.18 3.88 15.66
C ASN A 449 14.04 4.43 14.78
N SER A 450 13.43 3.57 13.99
CA SER A 450 12.38 3.95 13.04
C SER A 450 11.43 2.80 12.79
N ALA A 451 10.18 3.12 12.48
CA ALA A 451 9.21 2.18 11.91
C ALA A 451 9.24 2.19 10.37
N ILE A 452 10.23 2.86 9.76
CA ILE A 452 10.36 2.94 8.30
C ILE A 452 11.02 1.64 7.80
N PRO A 453 10.36 0.83 6.96
CA PRO A 453 10.94 -0.40 6.47
C PRO A 453 12.09 -0.13 5.50
N ARG A 454 13.24 -0.73 5.79
CA ARG A 454 14.42 -0.72 4.93
C ARG A 454 14.38 -1.83 3.90
N VAL A 455 13.96 -3.02 4.31
CA VAL A 455 13.90 -4.21 3.45
C VAL A 455 12.69 -5.06 3.87
N PHE A 456 11.96 -5.53 2.88
CA PHE A 456 11.08 -6.70 3.01
C PHE A 456 11.71 -7.83 2.23
N GLU A 457 11.87 -8.97 2.87
CA GLU A 457 12.51 -10.15 2.31
C GLU A 457 11.68 -11.39 2.61
N SER A 458 11.52 -12.25 1.60
CA SER A 458 10.94 -13.57 1.78
C SER A 458 11.85 -14.64 1.18
N THR A 459 12.02 -15.74 1.89
CA THR A 459 12.70 -16.94 1.42
C THR A 459 11.63 -17.98 1.09
N ILE A 460 11.57 -18.38 -0.17
CA ILE A 460 10.56 -19.31 -0.69
C ILE A 460 11.23 -20.52 -1.36
N ARG A 461 10.50 -21.63 -1.40
CA ARG A 461 10.83 -22.79 -2.25
C ARG A 461 9.74 -22.93 -3.32
N VAL A 462 10.12 -23.24 -4.54
CA VAL A 462 9.20 -23.36 -5.68
C VAL A 462 9.43 -24.67 -6.40
N GLY A 463 8.40 -25.48 -6.61
CA GLY A 463 8.53 -26.80 -7.25
C GLY A 463 7.21 -27.32 -7.81
N VAL A 464 7.26 -28.46 -8.48
CA VAL A 464 6.11 -29.08 -9.16
C VAL A 464 5.22 -29.86 -8.20
N THR A 465 5.75 -30.29 -7.08
CA THR A 465 5.04 -31.10 -6.06
C THR A 465 4.79 -30.26 -4.79
N PRO A 466 3.79 -30.62 -3.98
CA PRO A 466 3.69 -30.13 -2.62
C PRO A 466 5.01 -30.34 -1.87
N ASP A 467 5.35 -29.45 -0.94
CA ASP A 467 6.62 -29.42 -0.25
C ASP A 467 7.84 -29.48 -1.20
N PRO A 468 8.07 -28.40 -1.97
CA PRO A 468 9.13 -28.39 -2.95
C PRO A 468 10.50 -28.48 -2.29
N SER A 469 11.23 -29.56 -2.61
CA SER A 469 12.59 -29.82 -2.10
C SER A 469 13.69 -29.04 -2.86
N THR A 470 13.33 -27.96 -3.55
CA THR A 470 14.24 -27.13 -4.32
C THR A 470 15.10 -26.21 -3.43
N SER A 471 16.19 -25.71 -3.98
CA SER A 471 16.99 -24.69 -3.29
C SER A 471 16.14 -23.44 -3.02
N PRO A 472 16.24 -22.86 -1.81
CA PRO A 472 15.48 -21.67 -1.46
C PRO A 472 15.86 -20.48 -2.36
N LEU A 473 14.86 -19.69 -2.72
CA LEU A 473 14.97 -18.45 -3.48
C LEU A 473 14.65 -17.28 -2.54
N THR A 474 15.57 -16.33 -2.45
CA THR A 474 15.32 -15.09 -1.70
C THR A 474 14.82 -14.02 -2.62
N LEU A 475 13.70 -13.41 -2.27
CA LEU A 475 13.13 -12.26 -2.97
C LEU A 475 13.02 -11.07 -2.03
N GLN A 476 13.22 -9.89 -2.59
CA GLN A 476 13.12 -8.61 -1.88
C GLN A 476 12.30 -7.63 -2.72
N THR A 477 11.84 -6.56 -2.09
CA THR A 477 11.27 -5.44 -2.85
C THR A 477 12.25 -5.01 -3.95
N ASN A 478 11.78 -4.81 -5.18
CA ASN A 478 12.56 -4.52 -6.41
C ASN A 478 13.51 -5.65 -6.87
N ARG A 479 13.46 -6.86 -6.27
CA ARG A 479 14.26 -8.02 -6.68
C ARG A 479 13.39 -9.28 -6.74
N PRO A 480 12.54 -9.41 -7.77
CA PRO A 480 11.65 -10.56 -7.91
C PRO A 480 12.42 -11.85 -8.25
N ALA A 481 11.89 -12.98 -7.77
CA ALA A 481 12.34 -14.30 -8.20
C ALA A 481 11.69 -14.68 -9.54
N ARG A 482 12.36 -15.58 -10.28
CA ARG A 482 11.89 -16.09 -11.59
C ARG A 482 11.77 -17.59 -11.57
N HIS A 483 10.61 -18.12 -11.98
CA HIS A 483 10.42 -19.55 -12.14
C HIS A 483 9.48 -19.87 -13.31
N GLY A 484 9.90 -20.73 -14.24
CA GLY A 484 9.05 -21.22 -15.35
C GLY A 484 8.41 -20.13 -16.22
N GLY A 485 9.03 -18.95 -16.37
CA GLY A 485 8.48 -17.80 -17.10
C GLY A 485 7.54 -16.91 -16.27
N TRP A 486 7.37 -17.22 -14.99
CA TRP A 486 6.67 -16.42 -13.99
C TRP A 486 7.66 -15.58 -13.20
N LEU A 487 7.19 -14.44 -12.71
CA LEU A 487 7.88 -13.55 -11.79
C LEU A 487 7.11 -13.51 -10.48
N ILE A 488 7.82 -13.63 -9.37
CA ILE A 488 7.29 -13.63 -8.01
C ILE A 488 7.87 -12.42 -7.29
N TYR A 489 7.01 -11.52 -6.83
CA TYR A 489 7.37 -10.25 -6.19
C TYR A 489 6.99 -10.26 -4.72
N GLN A 490 7.79 -9.65 -3.88
CA GLN A 490 7.42 -9.26 -2.52
C GLN A 490 6.48 -8.06 -2.59
N SER A 491 5.20 -8.24 -2.24
CA SER A 491 4.18 -7.20 -2.32
C SER A 491 3.73 -6.71 -0.95
N GLU A 492 3.36 -7.62 -0.08
CA GLU A 492 2.81 -7.33 1.24
C GLU A 492 3.54 -8.13 2.33
N PHE A 493 3.44 -7.66 3.55
CA PHE A 493 4.05 -8.29 4.72
C PHE A 493 3.19 -7.97 5.94
N GLY A 494 2.96 -8.96 6.78
CA GLY A 494 2.26 -8.78 8.04
C GLY A 494 2.75 -9.75 9.11
N SER A 495 2.36 -9.46 10.34
CA SER A 495 2.57 -10.34 11.49
C SER A 495 1.35 -10.22 12.39
N GLU A 496 0.67 -11.32 12.61
CA GLU A 496 -0.53 -11.42 13.45
C GLU A 496 -0.34 -12.55 14.45
N GLU A 497 -0.63 -12.31 15.73
CA GLU A 497 -0.56 -13.31 16.82
C GLU A 497 0.77 -14.08 16.89
N GLY A 498 1.87 -13.45 16.46
CA GLY A 498 3.20 -14.09 16.44
C GLY A 498 3.51 -14.90 15.18
N THR A 499 2.57 -15.03 14.25
CA THR A 499 2.80 -15.65 12.95
C THR A 499 3.10 -14.58 11.90
N THR A 500 4.22 -14.73 11.20
CA THR A 500 4.61 -13.84 10.11
C THR A 500 4.10 -14.37 8.78
N TRP A 501 3.54 -13.51 7.95
CA TRP A 501 3.06 -13.87 6.63
C TRP A 501 3.58 -12.92 5.55
N SER A 502 3.59 -13.40 4.32
CA SER A 502 4.01 -12.67 3.13
C SER A 502 2.97 -12.72 2.03
N GLY A 503 2.63 -11.55 1.49
CA GLY A 503 1.84 -11.43 0.27
C GLY A 503 2.75 -11.36 -0.96
N LEU A 504 2.67 -12.36 -1.81
CA LEU A 504 3.49 -12.52 -3.00
C LEU A 504 2.66 -12.21 -4.25
N GLN A 505 3.06 -11.20 -5.02
CA GLN A 505 2.46 -10.95 -6.32
C GLN A 505 3.12 -11.83 -7.38
N ILE A 506 2.33 -12.61 -8.08
CA ILE A 506 2.79 -13.53 -9.12
C ILE A 506 2.29 -13.04 -10.47
N THR A 507 3.20 -12.92 -11.43
CA THR A 507 2.85 -12.41 -12.76
C THR A 507 3.54 -13.15 -13.88
N ARG A 508 2.81 -13.34 -14.98
CA ARG A 508 3.30 -13.82 -16.26
C ARG A 508 2.74 -12.90 -17.34
N ASP A 509 3.62 -12.19 -18.02
CA ASP A 509 3.21 -11.24 -19.06
C ASP A 509 3.94 -11.51 -20.38
N PRO A 510 3.26 -12.10 -21.39
CA PRO A 510 3.87 -12.43 -22.68
C PRO A 510 4.20 -11.20 -23.52
N GLY A 511 3.59 -10.04 -23.27
CA GLY A 511 3.88 -8.78 -23.96
C GLY A 511 5.08 -8.03 -23.38
N ALA A 512 5.46 -8.33 -22.14
CA ALA A 512 6.50 -7.65 -21.40
C ALA A 512 7.87 -7.61 -22.13
N PRO A 513 8.40 -8.71 -22.69
CA PRO A 513 9.68 -8.68 -23.41
C PRO A 513 9.65 -7.73 -24.62
N LEU A 514 8.54 -7.71 -25.35
CA LEU A 514 8.39 -6.85 -26.52
C LEU A 514 8.24 -5.38 -26.14
N ALA A 515 7.50 -5.10 -25.08
CA ALA A 515 7.39 -3.76 -24.50
C ALA A 515 8.77 -3.25 -24.05
N PHE A 516 9.56 -4.09 -23.37
CA PHE A 516 10.92 -3.74 -22.94
C PHE A 516 11.84 -3.41 -24.13
N ILE A 517 11.84 -4.24 -25.17
CA ILE A 517 12.58 -3.97 -26.42
C ILE A 517 12.12 -2.63 -27.02
N GLY A 518 10.81 -2.37 -27.01
CA GLY A 518 10.22 -1.11 -27.47
C GLY A 518 10.71 0.10 -26.65
N VAL A 519 10.77 0.00 -25.32
CA VAL A 519 11.33 1.03 -24.42
C VAL A 519 12.79 1.30 -24.73
N VAL A 520 13.61 0.25 -24.86
CA VAL A 520 15.04 0.37 -25.18
C VAL A 520 15.25 1.02 -26.54
N ALA A 521 14.54 0.58 -27.56
CA ALA A 521 14.63 1.15 -28.91
C ALA A 521 14.18 2.61 -28.94
N LEU A 522 13.08 2.95 -28.26
CA LEU A 522 12.60 4.33 -28.09
C LEU A 522 13.68 5.20 -27.44
N THR A 523 14.18 4.77 -26.29
CA THR A 523 15.20 5.49 -25.51
C THR A 523 16.49 5.71 -26.32
N ILE A 524 17.00 4.68 -26.98
CA ILE A 524 18.18 4.78 -27.87
C ILE A 524 17.91 5.79 -28.99
N GLY A 525 16.76 5.68 -29.65
CA GLY A 525 16.37 6.60 -30.72
C GLY A 525 16.30 8.05 -30.25
N LEU A 526 15.73 8.29 -29.07
CA LEU A 526 15.62 9.61 -28.44
C LEU A 526 17.01 10.16 -28.03
N LEU A 527 17.86 9.34 -27.41
CA LEU A 527 19.23 9.72 -27.02
C LEU A 527 20.10 10.05 -28.25
N PHE A 528 20.05 9.24 -29.31
CA PHE A 528 20.77 9.55 -30.56
C PHE A 528 20.27 10.84 -31.22
N HIS A 529 18.99 11.12 -31.16
CA HIS A 529 18.41 12.37 -31.68
C HIS A 529 18.85 13.58 -30.85
N LEU A 530 18.89 13.41 -29.54
CA LEU A 530 19.33 14.43 -28.58
C LEU A 530 20.84 14.70 -28.72
N GLY A 531 21.68 13.66 -28.74
CA GLY A 531 23.14 13.76 -28.80
C GLY A 531 23.66 14.50 -30.05
N LYS A 532 23.00 14.33 -31.19
CA LYS A 532 23.32 15.09 -32.42
C LYS A 532 23.07 16.60 -32.29
N ARG A 533 22.36 17.05 -31.27
CA ARG A 533 21.93 18.45 -31.11
C ARG A 533 22.48 19.14 -29.87
N ILE A 534 23.01 18.39 -28.89
CA ILE A 534 23.51 18.92 -27.60
C ILE A 534 24.96 18.47 -27.36
N SER A 535 25.87 18.81 -28.27
CA SER A 535 27.28 18.62 -27.95
C SER A 535 27.77 19.77 -27.07
N GLY A 536 28.24 19.51 -25.84
CA GLY A 536 29.07 20.36 -25.01
C GLY A 536 28.41 21.12 -23.85
N SER A 537 27.13 20.88 -23.49
CA SER A 537 26.49 21.62 -22.37
C SER A 537 26.33 20.78 -21.10
N ALA A 538 26.44 19.47 -21.15
CA ALA A 538 26.18 18.57 -20.02
C ALA A 538 27.29 18.61 -18.95
N THR A 539 28.54 18.83 -19.34
CA THR A 539 29.70 18.82 -18.44
C THR A 539 29.68 19.97 -17.44
N ILE A 540 29.14 21.14 -17.84
CA ILE A 540 29.07 22.32 -16.98
C ILE A 540 28.02 22.13 -15.86
N VAL A 541 26.92 21.44 -16.14
CA VAL A 541 25.84 21.18 -15.18
C VAL A 541 26.34 20.32 -14.01
N VAL A 542 27.14 19.29 -14.31
CA VAL A 542 27.68 18.36 -13.32
C VAL A 542 28.75 19.06 -12.44
N MET A 543 29.58 19.91 -13.01
CA MET A 543 30.62 20.61 -12.24
C MET A 543 30.08 21.66 -11.26
N LEU A 544 28.95 22.31 -11.61
CA LEU A 544 28.34 23.32 -10.71
C LEU A 544 27.61 22.69 -9.52
N MET A 545 27.19 21.43 -9.61
CA MET A 545 26.54 20.72 -8.50
C MET A 545 27.52 20.18 -7.45
N LEU A 546 28.82 20.13 -7.73
CA LEU A 546 29.83 19.54 -6.84
C LEU A 546 30.54 20.54 -5.91
N ALA A 547 30.18 21.84 -5.96
CA ALA A 547 30.75 22.85 -5.09
C ALA A 547 30.07 22.86 -3.72
N ALA A 548 30.53 21.99 -2.80
CA ALA A 548 30.10 22.04 -1.42
C ALA A 548 30.84 23.14 -0.66
N PRO A 549 30.18 23.93 0.20
CA PRO A 549 30.88 24.93 1.03
C PRO A 549 31.74 24.23 2.07
N THR A 550 33.00 24.60 2.16
CA THR A 550 33.88 24.24 3.27
C THR A 550 33.64 25.22 4.40
N MET A 551 33.20 24.76 5.56
CA MET A 551 33.03 25.57 6.75
C MET A 551 34.22 25.41 7.71
N ALA A 552 34.57 26.50 8.39
CA ALA A 552 35.54 26.50 9.49
C ALA A 552 34.94 25.76 10.71
N ASP A 553 35.82 25.37 11.65
CA ASP A 553 35.44 24.65 12.87
C ASP A 553 34.29 25.35 13.63
N PRO A 554 33.33 24.55 14.17
CA PRO A 554 32.13 25.10 14.81
C PRO A 554 32.52 25.89 16.10
N PRO A 555 31.81 26.97 16.38
CA PRO A 555 31.96 27.70 17.64
C PRO A 555 31.46 26.83 18.82
N ALA A 556 31.80 27.24 20.05
CA ALA A 556 31.50 26.55 21.30
C ALA A 556 30.13 25.83 21.31
N VAL A 557 30.18 24.54 21.55
CA VAL A 557 29.19 23.54 21.17
C VAL A 557 27.84 23.67 21.94
N PRO A 558 26.80 24.25 21.37
CA PRO A 558 25.46 24.20 21.96
C PRO A 558 24.84 22.78 21.93
N LEU A 559 23.85 22.50 22.77
CA LEU A 559 23.12 21.23 22.79
C LEU A 559 22.55 20.81 21.43
N GLY A 560 22.25 21.77 20.56
CA GLY A 560 21.78 21.51 19.21
C GLY A 560 22.71 20.65 18.33
N TYR A 561 24.00 20.53 18.70
CA TYR A 561 24.98 19.66 18.04
C TYR A 561 25.01 18.22 18.59
N LEU A 562 24.24 17.92 19.64
CA LEU A 562 24.09 16.55 20.13
C LEU A 562 23.47 15.71 19.00
N VAL A 563 24.10 14.60 18.68
CA VAL A 563 23.62 13.71 17.63
C VAL A 563 22.63 12.70 18.23
N VAL A 564 21.48 12.58 17.62
CA VAL A 564 20.42 11.64 18.02
C VAL A 564 20.10 10.71 16.86
N SER A 565 19.69 9.48 17.18
CA SER A 565 19.19 8.53 16.19
C SER A 565 17.67 8.54 16.23
N GLU A 566 17.05 9.01 15.18
CA GLU A 566 15.59 9.04 15.06
C GLU A 566 15.17 9.05 13.59
N GLY A 567 14.04 8.38 13.29
CA GLY A 567 13.48 8.31 11.94
C GLY A 567 14.42 7.67 10.93
N GLY A 568 15.24 6.71 11.36
CA GLY A 568 16.15 5.95 10.53
C GLY A 568 17.47 6.64 10.16
N ARG A 569 17.79 7.76 10.78
CA ARG A 569 19.08 8.43 10.56
C ARG A 569 19.62 9.11 11.83
N MET A 570 20.92 9.33 11.83
CA MET A 570 21.56 10.19 12.81
C MET A 570 21.47 11.64 12.39
N LYS A 571 20.99 12.50 13.27
CA LYS A 571 20.80 13.94 13.04
C LYS A 571 21.11 14.76 14.27
N PRO A 572 21.45 16.07 14.12
CA PRO A 572 21.57 16.96 15.25
C PRO A 572 20.25 17.14 16.00
N LEU A 573 20.31 17.37 17.32
CA LEU A 573 19.11 17.66 18.12
C LEU A 573 18.38 18.93 17.64
N GLU A 574 19.09 19.91 17.09
CA GLU A 574 18.51 21.07 16.40
C GLU A 574 17.56 20.64 15.26
N THR A 575 17.98 19.64 14.48
CA THR A 575 17.17 19.09 13.38
C THR A 575 15.96 18.33 13.92
N LEU A 576 16.15 17.49 14.96
CA LEU A 576 15.05 16.77 15.57
C LEU A 576 13.98 17.73 16.11
N ALA A 577 14.37 18.79 16.80
CA ALA A 577 13.43 19.78 17.32
C ALA A 577 12.59 20.42 16.21
N ARG A 578 13.22 20.79 15.10
CA ARG A 578 12.54 21.35 13.92
C ARG A 578 11.65 20.31 13.22
N ASP A 579 12.13 19.07 13.09
CA ASP A 579 11.36 18.00 12.46
C ASP A 579 10.09 17.72 13.27
N VAL A 580 10.17 17.70 14.61
CA VAL A 580 9.03 17.54 15.52
C VAL A 580 8.04 18.71 15.38
N GLU A 581 8.52 19.95 15.35
CA GLU A 581 7.67 21.15 15.14
C GLU A 581 6.87 21.03 13.84
N ILE A 582 7.53 20.61 12.76
CA ILE A 582 6.92 20.45 11.43
C ILE A 582 5.97 19.25 11.39
N GLU A 583 6.41 18.07 11.88
CA GLU A 583 5.66 16.82 11.75
C GLU A 583 4.41 16.78 12.61
N LEU A 584 4.51 17.30 13.83
CA LEU A 584 3.40 17.35 14.76
C LEU A 584 2.53 18.60 14.61
N GLU A 585 2.88 19.52 13.70
CA GLU A 585 2.21 20.83 13.55
C GLU A 585 2.03 21.51 14.90
N VAL A 586 3.12 21.63 15.68
CA VAL A 586 3.16 22.22 17.00
C VAL A 586 3.93 23.53 16.96
N ASP A 587 3.46 24.51 17.73
CA ASP A 587 4.24 25.74 17.99
C ASP A 587 4.90 25.62 19.37
N LEU A 588 6.21 25.45 19.35
CA LEU A 588 7.01 25.30 20.57
C LEU A 588 7.41 26.69 21.11
N PRO A 589 7.44 26.87 22.43
CA PRO A 589 7.73 28.17 23.03
C PRO A 589 9.16 28.64 22.71
N GLY A 590 9.29 29.78 22.05
CA GLY A 590 10.55 30.41 21.72
C GLY A 590 11.26 29.81 20.50
N HIS A 591 12.58 29.58 20.59
CA HIS A 591 13.31 28.88 19.53
C HIS A 591 12.98 27.37 19.58
N PRO A 592 12.73 26.70 18.43
CA PRO A 592 12.31 25.29 18.41
C PRO A 592 13.15 24.33 19.25
N LEU A 593 14.49 24.49 19.23
CA LEU A 593 15.36 23.69 20.09
C LEU A 593 15.13 23.96 21.57
N ASP A 594 15.00 25.22 21.95
CA ASP A 594 14.84 25.60 23.36
C ASP A 594 13.47 25.11 23.88
N GLY A 595 12.41 25.30 23.10
CA GLY A 595 11.06 24.81 23.41
C GLY A 595 11.01 23.28 23.48
N PHE A 596 11.64 22.59 22.53
CA PHE A 596 11.74 21.13 22.52
C PHE A 596 12.46 20.58 23.76
N VAL A 597 13.63 21.12 24.08
CA VAL A 597 14.41 20.72 25.27
C VAL A 597 13.64 21.04 26.55
N ALA A 598 13.01 22.21 26.62
CA ALA A 598 12.18 22.61 27.74
C ALA A 598 11.02 21.63 28.01
N LEU A 599 10.29 21.28 26.96
CA LEU A 599 9.19 20.33 27.05
C LEU A 599 9.68 18.91 27.37
N ALA A 600 10.79 18.46 26.79
CA ALA A 600 11.38 17.15 27.07
C ALA A 600 11.89 16.99 28.51
N LEU A 601 12.45 18.07 29.11
CA LEU A 601 12.99 18.05 30.47
C LEU A 601 11.94 18.37 31.56
N ASN A 602 10.90 19.13 31.24
CA ASN A 602 9.86 19.54 32.17
C ASN A 602 8.48 19.69 31.48
N PRO A 603 7.86 18.60 31.05
CA PRO A 603 6.60 18.65 30.30
C PRO A 603 5.46 19.30 31.08
N VAL A 604 5.41 19.14 32.42
CA VAL A 604 4.32 19.68 33.24
C VAL A 604 4.27 21.19 33.18
N ARG A 605 5.43 21.86 33.22
CA ARG A 605 5.50 23.35 33.21
C ARG A 605 5.14 23.92 31.83
N TRP A 606 5.57 23.25 30.73
CA TRP A 606 5.52 23.83 29.41
C TRP A 606 4.29 23.44 28.59
N LYS A 607 3.43 22.52 29.08
CA LYS A 607 2.18 22.15 28.43
C LYS A 607 1.27 23.34 28.11
N GLY A 608 1.16 24.29 29.06
CA GLY A 608 0.34 25.48 28.88
C GLY A 608 0.87 26.52 27.88
N GLU A 609 2.13 26.40 27.46
CA GLU A 609 2.76 27.29 26.48
C GLU A 609 2.93 26.64 25.11
N THR A 610 2.58 25.35 24.97
CA THR A 610 2.73 24.57 23.75
C THR A 610 1.40 24.51 22.99
N LEU A 611 1.40 25.02 21.76
CA LEU A 611 0.23 25.05 20.88
C LEU A 611 0.27 23.92 19.88
N LEU A 612 -0.85 23.23 19.72
CA LEU A 612 -1.04 22.13 18.77
C LEU A 612 -2.16 22.50 17.78
N LYS A 613 -1.91 22.31 16.48
CA LYS A 613 -2.89 22.62 15.46
C LYS A 613 -4.01 21.59 15.41
N THR A 614 -5.26 22.05 15.50
CA THR A 614 -6.44 21.17 15.63
C THR A 614 -6.91 20.55 14.31
N GLY A 615 -6.56 21.15 13.16
CA GLY A 615 -7.01 20.70 11.86
C GLY A 615 -8.53 20.63 11.67
N GLY A 616 -9.28 21.43 12.45
CA GLY A 616 -10.75 21.41 12.42
C GLY A 616 -11.40 20.36 13.33
N ALA A 617 -10.65 19.46 13.96
CA ALA A 617 -11.20 18.42 14.84
C ALA A 617 -12.00 18.96 16.06
N LEU A 618 -11.86 20.23 16.34
CA LEU A 618 -12.48 20.91 17.47
C LEU A 618 -13.45 22.03 17.03
N GLU A 619 -13.99 22.00 15.81
CA GLU A 619 -14.92 23.02 15.33
C GLU A 619 -16.12 23.26 16.27
N SER A 620 -16.55 22.24 17.01
CA SER A 620 -17.63 22.30 17.99
C SER A 620 -17.17 22.65 19.41
N ILE A 621 -15.88 22.84 19.65
CA ILE A 621 -15.30 23.15 20.95
C ILE A 621 -14.63 24.51 20.87
N PRO A 622 -15.00 25.50 21.71
CA PRO A 622 -14.32 26.79 21.70
C PRO A 622 -12.85 26.59 22.11
N THR A 623 -11.95 26.93 21.20
CA THR A 623 -10.50 26.93 21.43
C THR A 623 -10.08 28.36 21.80
N SER A 624 -9.06 28.48 22.64
CA SER A 624 -8.56 29.80 23.11
C SER A 624 -7.89 30.60 21.97
N GLU A 625 -7.41 29.93 20.89
CA GLU A 625 -6.58 30.54 19.84
C GLU A 625 -6.92 30.13 18.40
N GLY A 626 -8.22 29.96 18.09
CA GLY A 626 -8.68 29.67 16.74
C GLY A 626 -8.38 28.24 16.28
N GLU A 627 -7.48 28.05 15.28
CA GLU A 627 -7.08 26.71 14.80
C GLU A 627 -6.08 25.99 15.72
N TRP A 628 -5.70 26.60 16.82
CA TRP A 628 -4.71 26.09 17.76
C TRP A 628 -5.31 25.83 19.13
N ILE A 629 -4.81 24.80 19.83
CA ILE A 629 -5.15 24.47 21.21
C ILE A 629 -3.89 24.27 22.03
N ARG A 630 -3.91 24.68 23.28
CA ARG A 630 -2.81 24.39 24.20
C ARG A 630 -2.84 22.93 24.63
N LEU A 631 -1.67 22.37 24.86
CA LEU A 631 -1.53 20.94 25.18
C LEU A 631 -2.20 20.57 26.53
N ASP A 632 -2.26 21.48 27.49
CA ASP A 632 -2.97 21.28 28.75
C ASP A 632 -4.51 21.39 28.62
N GLU A 633 -5.00 22.21 27.71
CA GLU A 633 -6.43 22.29 27.37
C GLU A 633 -6.91 21.03 26.65
N LEU A 634 -6.05 20.43 25.83
CA LEU A 634 -6.37 19.20 25.11
C LEU A 634 -6.68 18.04 26.06
N ASP A 635 -5.99 17.95 27.20
CA ASP A 635 -6.26 16.94 28.24
C ASP A 635 -7.72 17.00 28.74
N GLN A 636 -8.36 18.19 28.75
CA GLN A 636 -9.74 18.39 29.21
C GLN A 636 -10.78 17.86 28.19
N VAL A 637 -10.44 17.81 26.91
CA VAL A 637 -11.33 17.36 25.82
C VAL A 637 -10.96 15.98 25.28
N ARG A 638 -9.95 15.34 25.87
CA ARG A 638 -9.40 14.06 25.41
C ARG A 638 -10.48 12.98 25.25
N SER A 639 -11.33 12.79 26.26
CA SER A 639 -12.38 11.77 26.23
C SER A 639 -13.39 11.96 25.07
N ARG A 640 -13.68 13.22 24.73
CA ARG A 640 -14.54 13.55 23.59
C ARG A 640 -13.84 13.28 22.27
N LEU A 641 -12.56 13.60 22.16
CA LEU A 641 -11.77 13.25 20.97
C LEU A 641 -11.63 11.74 20.77
N GLU A 642 -11.47 10.99 21.83
CA GLU A 642 -11.43 9.52 21.80
C GLU A 642 -12.76 8.94 21.32
N SER A 643 -13.89 9.50 21.78
CA SER A 643 -15.22 9.13 21.28
C SER A 643 -15.37 9.43 19.79
N THR A 644 -14.99 10.64 19.33
CA THR A 644 -15.00 10.99 17.91
C THR A 644 -14.06 10.10 17.11
N ALA A 645 -12.86 9.81 17.60
CA ALA A 645 -11.87 8.98 16.95
C ALA A 645 -12.31 7.51 16.76
N SER A 646 -13.15 7.00 17.64
CA SER A 646 -13.70 5.64 17.59
C SER A 646 -14.90 5.50 16.66
N ASP A 647 -15.63 6.57 16.39
CA ASP A 647 -16.77 6.56 15.47
C ASP A 647 -16.28 6.64 14.01
N ARG A 648 -16.25 5.49 13.32
CA ARG A 648 -15.83 5.42 11.91
C ARG A 648 -16.77 6.17 10.95
N SER A 649 -17.97 6.49 11.36
CA SER A 649 -18.94 7.23 10.57
C SER A 649 -18.76 8.74 10.65
N ASP A 650 -18.03 9.24 11.66
CA ASP A 650 -17.74 10.65 11.83
C ASP A 650 -16.66 11.12 10.83
N PRO A 651 -16.95 12.13 10.00
CA PRO A 651 -15.97 12.69 9.07
C PRO A 651 -14.69 13.19 9.74
N MET A 652 -14.75 13.55 11.02
CA MET A 652 -13.63 14.07 11.81
C MET A 652 -12.84 12.99 12.55
N ALA A 653 -13.25 11.72 12.50
CA ALA A 653 -12.61 10.62 13.22
C ALA A 653 -11.11 10.50 12.94
N ALA A 654 -10.71 10.63 11.68
CA ALA A 654 -9.31 10.57 11.28
C ALA A 654 -8.49 11.74 11.85
N THR A 655 -9.07 12.94 11.83
CA THR A 655 -8.42 14.17 12.36
C THR A 655 -8.30 14.09 13.87
N ALA A 656 -9.32 13.60 14.58
CA ALA A 656 -9.29 13.39 16.02
C ALA A 656 -8.22 12.37 16.43
N ARG A 657 -8.11 11.23 15.71
CA ARG A 657 -7.02 10.25 15.94
C ARG A 657 -5.64 10.87 15.75
N LEU A 658 -5.44 11.63 14.68
CA LEU A 658 -4.17 12.28 14.41
C LEU A 658 -3.79 13.27 15.50
N LEU A 659 -4.75 14.07 15.98
CA LEU A 659 -4.54 15.03 17.06
C LEU A 659 -4.14 14.34 18.37
N LEU A 660 -4.83 13.26 18.73
CA LEU A 660 -4.47 12.45 19.91
C LEU A 660 -3.08 11.83 19.79
N GLN A 661 -2.73 11.26 18.63
CA GLN A 661 -1.40 10.71 18.38
C GLN A 661 -0.29 11.78 18.50
N ARG A 662 -0.54 12.98 17.97
CA ARG A 662 0.41 14.10 18.07
C ARG A 662 0.61 14.52 19.53
N ALA A 663 -0.48 14.62 20.32
CA ALA A 663 -0.42 14.95 21.73
C ALA A 663 0.34 13.89 22.54
N ASP A 664 0.06 12.62 22.31
CA ASP A 664 0.75 11.52 23.00
C ASP A 664 2.25 11.49 22.65
N ARG A 665 2.61 11.78 21.41
CA ARG A 665 4.03 11.89 21.01
C ARG A 665 4.74 13.07 21.65
N LEU A 666 4.05 14.20 21.84
CA LEU A 666 4.59 15.36 22.55
C LEU A 666 4.86 15.08 24.04
N THR A 667 4.05 14.25 24.69
CA THR A 667 4.29 13.87 26.09
C THR A 667 5.49 12.93 26.26
N ARG A 668 5.95 12.29 25.19
CA ARG A 668 7.07 11.34 25.17
C ARG A 668 8.31 11.87 24.44
N LEU A 669 8.49 13.19 24.31
CA LEU A 669 9.60 13.77 23.54
C LEU A 669 10.98 13.30 24.03
N ALA A 670 11.14 13.07 25.34
CA ALA A 670 12.40 12.58 25.89
C ALA A 670 12.81 11.19 25.34
N GLU A 671 11.83 10.38 24.93
CA GLU A 671 12.04 9.06 24.33
C GLU A 671 12.60 9.15 22.89
N LEU A 672 12.42 10.29 22.22
CA LEU A 672 12.96 10.53 20.86
C LEU A 672 14.46 10.89 20.87
N ILE A 673 15.03 11.20 22.06
CA ILE A 673 16.42 11.67 22.18
C ILE A 673 17.34 10.46 22.36
N ALA A 674 17.41 9.56 21.41
CA ALA A 674 18.28 8.39 21.46
C ALA A 674 19.74 8.81 21.16
N VAL A 675 20.60 8.83 22.21
CA VAL A 675 21.94 9.47 22.20
C VAL A 675 23.11 8.49 22.15
N ALA A 676 22.90 7.23 22.47
CA ALA A 676 23.95 6.23 22.54
C ALA A 676 23.38 4.82 22.27
N PRO A 677 24.20 3.86 21.76
CA PRO A 677 23.77 2.48 21.63
C PRO A 677 23.55 1.85 23.00
N GLY A 678 22.44 1.10 23.17
CA GLY A 678 22.14 0.32 24.36
C GLY A 678 22.98 -0.94 24.48
N GLY A 679 22.85 -1.64 25.61
CA GLY A 679 23.67 -2.82 25.97
C GLY A 679 23.35 -4.13 25.22
N GLY A 680 22.32 -4.15 24.36
CA GLY A 680 21.85 -5.32 23.63
C GLY A 680 22.09 -5.24 22.11
N ASP A 681 21.03 -5.13 21.34
CA ASP A 681 21.02 -5.23 19.86
C ASP A 681 21.67 -4.06 19.08
N GLY A 682 22.39 -3.18 19.75
CA GLY A 682 23.05 -2.03 19.11
C GLY A 682 22.09 -0.89 18.74
N TRP A 683 20.86 -0.94 19.17
CA TRP A 683 19.89 0.14 18.99
C TRP A 683 20.26 1.34 19.85
N TRP A 684 20.06 2.51 19.30
CA TRP A 684 20.26 3.74 20.05
C TRP A 684 19.09 3.97 21.01
N VAL A 685 19.43 4.33 22.25
CA VAL A 685 18.47 4.48 23.34
C VAL A 685 18.50 5.88 23.91
N PRO A 686 17.35 6.39 24.40
CA PRO A 686 17.28 7.66 25.08
C PRO A 686 17.92 7.56 26.48
N PRO A 687 18.45 8.67 27.02
CA PRO A 687 19.09 8.68 28.33
C PRO A 687 18.11 8.45 29.50
N THR A 688 16.81 8.35 29.22
CA THR A 688 15.78 8.00 30.20
C THR A 688 15.65 6.49 30.42
N GLN A 689 16.22 5.65 29.56
CA GLN A 689 16.16 4.20 29.65
C GLN A 689 17.35 3.61 30.44
N SER A 690 17.10 2.47 31.10
CA SER A 690 18.08 1.82 32.00
C SER A 690 19.30 1.23 31.28
N ASP A 691 19.14 0.83 30.01
CA ASP A 691 20.17 0.27 29.14
C ASP A 691 21.03 1.31 28.42
N CYS A 692 20.70 2.60 28.59
CA CYS A 692 21.57 3.68 28.13
C CYS A 692 22.85 3.74 28.99
N PRO A 693 24.01 3.97 28.37
CA PRO A 693 25.27 4.08 29.09
C PRO A 693 25.26 5.13 30.22
N ASP A 694 25.84 4.79 31.36
CA ASP A 694 25.83 5.62 32.56
C ASP A 694 26.30 7.06 32.34
N TRP A 695 27.34 7.24 31.52
CA TRP A 695 27.86 8.58 31.21
C TRP A 695 26.81 9.48 30.55
N ALA A 696 25.98 8.92 29.65
CA ALA A 696 24.95 9.68 28.97
C ALA A 696 23.75 9.95 29.89
N ARG A 697 23.33 8.94 30.67
CA ARG A 697 22.25 9.10 31.66
C ARG A 697 22.59 10.15 32.70
N THR A 698 23.79 10.07 33.29
CA THR A 698 24.23 10.99 34.34
C THR A 698 24.29 12.42 33.83
N LEU A 699 24.96 12.67 32.69
CA LEU A 699 25.06 14.03 32.14
C LEU A 699 23.72 14.62 31.71
N TRP A 700 22.83 13.78 31.18
CA TRP A 700 21.46 14.21 30.83
C TRP A 700 20.64 14.55 32.08
N ALA A 701 20.69 13.72 33.13
CA ALA A 701 19.99 13.94 34.39
C ALA A 701 20.46 15.24 35.08
N GLU A 702 21.80 15.45 35.16
CA GLU A 702 22.38 16.66 35.70
C GLU A 702 22.02 17.92 34.90
N CYS A 703 22.02 17.82 33.55
CA CYS A 703 21.57 18.90 32.68
C CYS A 703 20.10 19.24 32.99
N GLY A 704 19.23 18.24 33.14
CA GLY A 704 17.83 18.42 33.45
C GLY A 704 17.58 18.99 34.84
N GLU A 705 18.35 18.60 35.84
CA GLU A 705 18.28 19.16 37.20
C GLU A 705 18.60 20.66 37.18
N HIS A 706 19.75 21.03 36.64
CA HIS A 706 20.13 22.45 36.53
C HIS A 706 19.16 23.26 35.69
N TYR A 707 18.58 22.68 34.64
CA TYR A 707 17.54 23.33 33.84
C TYR A 707 16.28 23.61 34.66
N ARG A 708 15.79 22.63 35.43
CA ARG A 708 14.59 22.81 36.30
C ARG A 708 14.81 23.82 37.38
N ASP A 709 16.03 23.90 37.94
CA ASP A 709 16.41 24.86 39.00
C ASP A 709 16.66 26.27 38.45
N GLY A 710 16.55 26.50 37.15
CA GLY A 710 16.83 27.78 36.51
C GLY A 710 18.31 28.13 36.37
N ARG A 711 19.21 27.17 36.69
CA ARG A 711 20.69 27.35 36.63
C ARG A 711 21.20 27.15 35.22
N MET A 712 20.81 28.04 34.31
CA MET A 712 21.00 27.86 32.83
C MET A 712 22.46 27.78 32.41
N ALA A 713 23.41 28.47 33.11
CA ALA A 713 24.84 28.38 32.79
C ALA A 713 25.38 26.98 33.07
N GLU A 714 24.99 26.36 34.18
CA GLU A 714 25.39 25.03 34.58
C GLU A 714 24.74 23.97 33.69
N ALA A 715 23.45 24.12 33.36
CA ALA A 715 22.76 23.28 32.40
C ALA A 715 23.46 23.26 31.02
N ARG A 716 23.86 24.41 30.52
CA ARG A 716 24.65 24.53 29.28
C ARG A 716 26.01 23.86 29.38
N ALA A 717 26.72 23.98 30.52
CA ALA A 717 28.00 23.31 30.74
C ALA A 717 27.86 21.78 30.69
N LYS A 718 26.80 21.21 31.30
CA LYS A 718 26.51 19.78 31.28
C LYS A 718 26.08 19.30 29.89
N ALA A 719 25.28 20.08 29.18
CA ALA A 719 24.95 19.84 27.79
C ALA A 719 26.18 19.79 26.86
N GLN A 720 27.14 20.72 27.07
CA GLN A 720 28.40 20.72 26.33
C GLN A 720 29.27 19.51 26.69
N ALA A 721 29.27 19.09 27.96
CA ALA A 721 29.96 17.89 28.40
C ALA A 721 29.36 16.64 27.72
N LEU A 722 28.03 16.53 27.67
CA LEU A 722 27.33 15.43 26.99
C LEU A 722 27.73 15.33 25.51
N VAL A 723 27.72 16.46 24.79
CA VAL A 723 28.11 16.48 23.37
C VAL A 723 29.58 16.08 23.18
N ARG A 724 30.47 16.54 24.05
CA ARG A 724 31.92 16.21 24.01
C ARG A 724 32.15 14.73 24.29
N GLU A 725 31.53 14.19 25.34
CA GLU A 725 31.65 12.76 25.70
C GLU A 725 31.06 11.86 24.62
N GLN A 726 29.91 12.24 24.04
CA GLN A 726 29.34 11.49 22.92
C GLN A 726 30.31 11.43 21.75
N ARG A 727 30.89 12.57 21.38
CA ARG A 727 31.86 12.64 20.27
C ARG A 727 33.12 11.84 20.57
N ALA A 728 33.65 11.94 21.78
CA ALA A 728 34.88 11.23 22.18
C ALA A 728 34.69 9.70 22.22
N ARG A 729 33.50 9.23 22.63
CA ARG A 729 33.24 7.80 22.80
C ARG A 729 32.68 7.11 21.55
N LEU A 730 31.98 7.83 20.69
CA LEU A 730 31.24 7.31 19.55
C LEU A 730 31.71 7.88 18.19
N GLU A 731 32.94 8.38 18.10
CA GLU A 731 33.48 9.09 16.93
C GLU A 731 33.25 8.35 15.61
N THR A 732 33.47 7.04 15.58
CA THR A 732 33.32 6.21 14.37
C THR A 732 31.85 5.93 13.97
N ALA A 733 30.93 6.05 14.93
CA ALA A 733 29.49 5.82 14.73
C ALA A 733 28.72 7.10 14.39
N LEU A 734 29.35 8.27 14.57
CA LEU A 734 28.70 9.57 14.38
C LEU A 734 29.01 10.18 13.01
N PRO A 735 28.10 11.00 12.45
CA PRO A 735 28.40 11.84 11.30
C PRO A 735 29.58 12.76 11.58
N SER A 736 30.34 13.15 10.55
CA SER A 736 31.47 14.04 10.72
C SER A 736 31.06 15.38 11.38
N PRO A 737 31.92 16.01 12.19
CA PRO A 737 31.62 17.31 12.81
C PRO A 737 31.19 18.36 11.79
N ALA A 738 31.80 18.36 10.61
CA ALA A 738 31.45 19.27 9.52
C ALA A 738 30.03 19.04 8.98
N ALA A 739 29.61 17.78 8.80
CA ALA A 739 28.25 17.45 8.35
C ALA A 739 27.20 17.90 9.38
N VAL A 740 27.45 17.65 10.67
CA VAL A 740 26.59 18.12 11.77
C VAL A 740 26.49 19.65 11.78
N ALA A 741 27.63 20.35 11.65
CA ALA A 741 27.65 21.81 11.61
C ALA A 741 26.92 22.40 10.40
N LEU A 742 27.08 21.79 9.23
CA LEU A 742 26.36 22.18 8.01
C LEU A 742 24.85 22.01 8.18
N GLU A 743 24.40 20.92 8.78
CA GLU A 743 22.98 20.66 9.01
C GLU A 743 22.38 21.62 10.03
N VAL A 744 23.06 21.88 11.16
CA VAL A 744 22.63 22.88 12.15
C VAL A 744 22.53 24.26 11.52
N ALA A 745 23.58 24.68 10.74
CA ALA A 745 23.57 25.95 10.04
C ALA A 745 22.44 26.05 9.01
N TRP A 746 22.13 24.95 8.27
CA TRP A 746 21.00 24.88 7.36
C TRP A 746 19.68 25.17 8.07
N ARG A 747 19.43 24.53 9.23
CA ARG A 747 18.20 24.70 9.99
C ARG A 747 18.05 26.11 10.59
N ARG A 748 19.17 26.75 10.98
CA ARG A 748 19.15 28.09 11.55
C ARG A 748 19.04 29.22 10.52
N LEU A 749 19.68 29.07 9.37
CA LEU A 749 19.75 30.11 8.36
C LEU A 749 18.62 30.09 7.33
N ASP A 750 17.89 28.96 7.20
CA ASP A 750 16.87 28.73 6.17
C ASP A 750 17.35 29.19 4.77
N PRO A 751 18.42 28.56 4.21
CA PRO A 751 19.02 29.01 2.94
C PRO A 751 18.04 29.16 1.78
N PRO A 752 16.98 28.33 1.63
CA PRO A 752 15.96 28.55 0.61
C PRO A 752 15.22 29.90 0.73
N ARG A 753 14.99 30.36 1.97
CA ARG A 753 14.38 31.68 2.22
C ARG A 753 15.34 32.83 1.89
N LEU A 754 16.59 32.68 2.25
CA LEU A 754 17.65 33.67 1.87
C LEU A 754 17.81 33.70 0.36
N ALA A 755 17.83 32.55 -0.32
CA ALA A 755 17.94 32.47 -1.79
C ALA A 755 16.79 33.21 -2.50
N LEU A 756 15.57 33.18 -1.96
CA LEU A 756 14.44 33.93 -2.53
C LEU A 756 14.72 35.42 -2.64
N TRP A 757 15.34 36.07 -1.63
CA TRP A 757 15.71 37.47 -1.66
C TRP A 757 16.77 37.77 -2.72
N TRP A 758 17.78 36.89 -2.87
CA TRP A 758 18.79 36.99 -3.91
C TRP A 758 18.22 36.82 -5.31
N ILE A 759 17.24 35.93 -5.48
CA ILE A 759 16.52 35.73 -6.74
C ILE A 759 15.71 36.98 -7.07
N ALA A 760 14.96 37.54 -6.13
CA ALA A 760 14.20 38.77 -6.33
C ALA A 760 15.10 39.97 -6.71
N ALA A 761 16.19 40.18 -5.98
CA ALA A 761 17.16 41.20 -6.29
C ALA A 761 17.80 40.99 -7.67
N GLY A 762 18.20 39.76 -7.98
CA GLY A 762 18.71 39.38 -9.30
C GLY A 762 17.72 39.67 -10.43
N CYS A 763 16.42 39.42 -10.25
CA CYS A 763 15.38 39.74 -11.22
C CYS A 763 15.25 41.26 -11.47
N LEU A 764 15.32 42.06 -10.41
CA LEU A 764 15.28 43.54 -10.53
C LEU A 764 16.47 44.07 -11.32
N VAL A 765 17.69 43.58 -10.97
CA VAL A 765 18.91 43.93 -11.71
C VAL A 765 18.83 43.48 -13.17
N HIS A 766 18.38 42.26 -13.42
CA HIS A 766 18.21 41.73 -14.78
C HIS A 766 17.21 42.56 -15.59
N ALA A 767 16.06 42.90 -15.04
CA ALA A 767 15.07 43.77 -15.69
C ALA A 767 15.65 45.15 -16.02
N SER A 768 16.40 45.74 -15.09
CA SER A 768 17.07 47.02 -15.30
C SER A 768 18.10 46.98 -16.45
N VAL A 769 18.93 45.93 -16.49
CA VAL A 769 19.91 45.73 -17.57
C VAL A 769 19.24 45.57 -18.93
N VAL A 770 18.16 44.77 -18.99
CA VAL A 770 17.46 44.48 -20.26
C VAL A 770 16.67 45.69 -20.76
N THR A 771 16.06 46.49 -19.88
CA THR A 771 15.19 47.62 -20.23
C THR A 771 15.95 48.92 -20.40
N ALA A 772 16.74 49.30 -19.40
CA ALA A 772 17.41 50.62 -19.37
C ALA A 772 18.71 50.66 -20.16
N LEU A 773 19.45 49.56 -20.25
CA LEU A 773 20.78 49.52 -20.85
C LEU A 773 20.78 48.70 -22.13
N ALA A 774 20.00 49.09 -23.13
CA ALA A 774 19.85 48.39 -24.41
C ALA A 774 21.17 47.99 -25.12
N ARG A 775 22.27 48.76 -24.89
CA ARG A 775 23.60 48.43 -25.40
C ARG A 775 24.33 47.36 -24.60
N LEU A 776 23.88 47.08 -23.38
CA LEU A 776 24.51 46.15 -22.44
C LEU A 776 23.74 44.82 -22.28
N LYS A 777 22.89 44.46 -23.23
CA LYS A 777 22.06 43.20 -23.16
C LYS A 777 22.90 41.95 -22.93
N ARG A 778 24.15 41.87 -23.37
CA ARG A 778 25.07 40.78 -23.07
C ARG A 778 25.38 40.65 -21.58
N TRP A 779 25.27 41.76 -20.81
CA TRP A 779 25.48 41.77 -19.37
C TRP A 779 24.25 41.20 -18.60
N ALA A 780 23.13 40.95 -19.25
CA ALA A 780 21.99 40.23 -18.66
C ALA A 780 22.35 38.78 -18.24
N LEU A 781 23.49 38.27 -18.70
CA LEU A 781 24.04 37.00 -18.24
C LEU A 781 24.50 37.04 -16.77
N VAL A 782 25.02 38.20 -16.28
CA VAL A 782 25.57 38.30 -14.93
C VAL A 782 24.55 38.05 -13.83
N PRO A 783 23.40 38.74 -13.78
CA PRO A 783 22.38 38.48 -12.74
C PRO A 783 21.90 37.04 -12.68
N ILE A 784 21.65 36.41 -13.84
CA ILE A 784 21.22 35.02 -13.85
C ILE A 784 22.34 34.06 -13.44
N ALA A 785 23.60 34.36 -13.76
CA ALA A 785 24.74 33.56 -13.29
C ALA A 785 24.89 33.65 -11.77
N VAL A 786 24.70 34.83 -11.18
CA VAL A 786 24.70 35.00 -9.71
C VAL A 786 23.57 34.18 -9.06
N VAL A 787 22.34 34.29 -9.58
CA VAL A 787 21.20 33.50 -9.11
C VAL A 787 21.47 32.00 -9.24
N THR A 788 22.09 31.61 -10.35
CA THR A 788 22.46 30.18 -10.57
C THR A 788 23.46 29.70 -9.51
N VAL A 789 24.49 30.49 -9.19
CA VAL A 789 25.48 30.15 -8.16
C VAL A 789 24.80 30.03 -6.79
N VAL A 790 23.95 30.99 -6.42
CA VAL A 790 23.20 30.94 -5.14
C VAL A 790 22.38 29.68 -5.03
N GLN A 791 21.60 29.34 -6.07
CA GLN A 791 20.77 28.15 -6.07
C GLN A 791 21.58 26.84 -6.06
N ALA A 792 22.65 26.77 -6.86
CA ALA A 792 23.53 25.61 -6.89
C ALA A 792 24.25 25.41 -5.55
N THR A 793 24.70 26.49 -4.90
CA THR A 793 25.32 26.45 -3.57
C THR A 793 24.31 25.97 -2.51
N THR A 794 23.07 26.49 -2.54
CA THR A 794 22.01 26.07 -1.65
C THR A 794 21.73 24.57 -1.81
N MET A 795 21.63 24.09 -3.04
CA MET A 795 21.43 22.66 -3.33
C MET A 795 22.63 21.80 -2.93
N GLY A 796 23.85 22.25 -3.25
CA GLY A 796 25.09 21.57 -2.85
C GLY A 796 25.21 21.43 -1.34
N TRP A 797 24.81 22.48 -0.61
CA TRP A 797 24.76 22.43 0.86
C TRP A 797 23.79 21.36 1.36
N TRP A 798 22.56 21.32 0.78
CA TRP A 798 21.59 20.29 1.14
C TRP A 798 22.14 18.87 0.86
N ILE A 799 22.73 18.63 -0.32
CA ILE A 799 23.33 17.34 -0.68
C ILE A 799 24.44 16.95 0.29
N ALA A 800 25.25 17.91 0.73
CA ALA A 800 26.40 17.66 1.60
C ALA A 800 25.99 17.07 2.97
N PHE A 801 24.92 17.56 3.59
CA PHE A 801 24.48 17.01 4.87
C PHE A 801 23.46 15.86 4.70
N ALA A 802 22.64 15.85 3.65
CA ALA A 802 21.69 14.78 3.40
C ALA A 802 22.36 13.48 2.91
N GLY A 803 23.58 13.59 2.35
CA GLY A 803 24.37 12.47 1.84
C GLY A 803 23.79 11.80 0.59
N ARG A 804 22.79 12.42 -0.08
CA ARG A 804 22.11 11.88 -1.25
C ARG A 804 21.57 12.97 -2.18
N LEU A 805 21.15 12.58 -3.39
CA LEU A 805 20.47 13.50 -4.30
C LEU A 805 19.03 13.80 -3.83
N PRO A 806 18.51 15.01 -4.14
CA PRO A 806 17.18 15.47 -3.74
C PRO A 806 16.09 14.87 -4.64
N LEU A 807 15.75 13.58 -4.45
CA LEU A 807 14.88 12.80 -5.33
C LEU A 807 13.80 12.00 -4.56
N MET A 808 13.55 12.32 -3.27
CA MET A 808 12.66 11.46 -2.45
C MET A 808 11.23 11.97 -2.35
N ASN A 809 11.02 13.27 -2.32
CA ASN A 809 9.70 13.87 -2.14
C ASN A 809 9.49 15.09 -3.04
N SER A 810 8.27 15.63 -3.03
CA SER A 810 7.86 16.76 -3.88
C SER A 810 8.70 18.01 -3.62
N TRP A 811 9.06 18.29 -2.36
CA TRP A 811 9.87 19.44 -1.98
C TRP A 811 11.28 19.36 -2.58
N GLU A 812 11.90 18.19 -2.51
CA GLU A 812 13.26 17.94 -3.02
C GLU A 812 13.31 18.07 -4.56
N VAL A 813 12.40 17.40 -5.26
CA VAL A 813 12.39 17.42 -6.73
C VAL A 813 11.99 18.78 -7.29
N TYR A 814 11.12 19.52 -6.59
CA TYR A 814 10.79 20.88 -6.95
C TYR A 814 12.01 21.80 -6.81
N SER A 815 12.76 21.68 -5.71
CA SER A 815 14.01 22.40 -5.48
C SER A 815 15.04 22.12 -6.58
N LEU A 816 15.15 20.87 -7.03
CA LEU A 816 16.02 20.49 -8.13
C LEU A 816 15.63 21.19 -9.44
N VAL A 817 14.36 21.26 -9.79
CA VAL A 817 13.88 21.98 -10.99
C VAL A 817 14.21 23.46 -10.91
N LEU A 818 14.08 24.10 -9.72
CA LEU A 818 14.44 25.50 -9.50
C LEU A 818 15.93 25.78 -9.75
N VAL A 819 16.80 24.84 -9.47
CA VAL A 819 18.24 24.94 -9.78
C VAL A 819 18.50 24.75 -11.28
N LEU A 820 17.83 23.82 -11.90
CA LEU A 820 18.03 23.46 -13.32
C LEU A 820 17.59 24.58 -14.28
N ILE A 821 16.50 25.30 -13.99
CA ILE A 821 15.99 26.38 -14.86
C ILE A 821 17.03 27.47 -15.08
N PRO A 822 17.63 28.13 -14.06
CA PRO A 822 18.64 29.18 -14.28
C PRO A 822 19.94 28.64 -14.87
N ILE A 823 20.37 27.41 -14.54
CA ILE A 823 21.52 26.74 -15.18
C ILE A 823 21.32 26.65 -16.70
N LEU A 824 20.17 26.14 -17.14
CA LEU A 824 19.82 26.06 -18.56
C LEU A 824 19.71 27.47 -19.19
N GLY A 825 19.17 28.43 -18.45
CA GLY A 825 19.07 29.82 -18.87
C GLY A 825 20.43 30.42 -19.16
N VAL A 826 21.40 30.26 -18.26
CA VAL A 826 22.80 30.68 -18.43
C VAL A 826 23.44 29.97 -19.63
N ALA A 827 23.38 28.67 -19.69
CA ALA A 827 24.01 27.87 -20.73
C ALA A 827 23.49 28.22 -22.14
N ILE A 828 22.19 28.39 -22.29
CA ILE A 828 21.59 28.72 -23.59
C ILE A 828 21.86 30.18 -23.96
N HIS A 829 21.73 31.13 -23.01
CA HIS A 829 22.05 32.53 -23.24
C HIS A 829 23.54 32.72 -23.65
N TRP A 830 24.46 32.10 -22.92
CA TRP A 830 25.88 32.16 -23.21
C TRP A 830 26.23 31.72 -24.64
N ARG A 831 25.58 30.62 -25.10
CA ARG A 831 25.80 30.11 -26.47
C ARG A 831 25.11 30.89 -27.57
N THR A 832 24.01 31.54 -27.31
CA THR A 832 23.13 32.13 -28.33
C THR A 832 23.04 33.63 -28.30
N GLY A 833 23.41 34.27 -27.20
CA GLY A 833 23.27 35.72 -26.95
C GLY A 833 21.78 36.14 -26.79
N LEU A 834 20.85 35.20 -26.73
CA LEU A 834 19.41 35.49 -26.65
C LEU A 834 19.00 35.86 -25.22
N HIS A 835 18.96 37.13 -24.87
CA HIS A 835 18.56 37.62 -23.54
C HIS A 835 17.12 37.23 -23.15
N HIS A 836 16.23 36.95 -24.09
CA HIS A 836 14.87 36.48 -23.79
C HIS A 836 14.86 35.10 -23.05
N VAL A 837 15.89 34.28 -23.28
CA VAL A 837 16.04 33.01 -22.59
C VAL A 837 16.35 33.24 -21.11
N SER A 838 17.33 34.12 -20.81
CA SER A 838 17.67 34.47 -19.43
C SER A 838 16.52 35.20 -18.72
N THR A 839 15.78 36.05 -19.43
CA THR A 839 14.59 36.69 -18.87
C THR A 839 13.51 35.68 -18.52
N ALA A 840 13.20 34.74 -19.42
CA ALA A 840 12.26 33.67 -19.12
C ALA A 840 12.71 32.81 -17.95
N ALA A 841 14.01 32.46 -17.90
CA ALA A 841 14.58 31.69 -16.80
C ALA A 841 14.46 32.41 -15.45
N MET A 842 14.80 33.72 -15.42
CA MET A 842 14.70 34.54 -14.20
C MET A 842 13.25 34.61 -13.67
N VAL A 843 12.28 34.90 -14.55
CA VAL A 843 10.85 34.97 -14.19
C VAL A 843 10.36 33.64 -13.67
N LEU A 844 10.72 32.55 -14.34
CA LEU A 844 10.32 31.19 -13.93
C LEU A 844 10.98 30.80 -12.60
N THR A 845 12.24 31.14 -12.38
CA THR A 845 12.94 30.87 -11.12
C THR A 845 12.30 31.65 -9.96
N LEU A 846 11.95 32.92 -10.18
CA LEU A 846 11.26 33.72 -9.15
C LEU A 846 9.86 33.16 -8.84
N ALA A 847 9.04 32.92 -9.88
CA ALA A 847 7.71 32.37 -9.71
C ALA A 847 7.76 31.01 -9.01
N GLY A 848 8.71 30.16 -9.41
CA GLY A 848 8.91 28.85 -8.77
C GLY A 848 9.41 28.97 -7.33
N ALA A 849 10.34 29.91 -7.02
CA ALA A 849 10.82 30.11 -5.65
C ALA A 849 9.71 30.63 -4.72
N VAL A 850 8.80 31.46 -5.22
CA VAL A 850 7.57 31.83 -4.50
C VAL A 850 6.66 30.61 -4.31
N GLY A 851 6.40 29.84 -5.37
CA GLY A 851 5.57 28.62 -5.29
C GLY A 851 6.12 27.58 -4.33
N HIS A 852 7.45 27.46 -4.21
CA HIS A 852 8.12 26.56 -3.29
C HIS A 852 7.72 26.80 -1.81
N ARG A 853 7.34 28.03 -1.45
CA ARG A 853 6.90 28.37 -0.07
C ARG A 853 5.52 27.81 0.29
N PHE A 854 4.75 27.40 -0.71
CA PHE A 854 3.42 26.79 -0.50
C PHE A 854 3.45 25.27 -0.47
N LEU A 855 4.62 24.64 -0.66
CA LEU A 855 4.74 23.20 -0.50
C LEU A 855 4.69 22.83 0.99
N PRO A 856 4.14 21.64 1.33
CA PRO A 856 4.10 21.14 2.70
C PRO A 856 5.48 21.17 3.36
N ALA A 857 5.57 21.73 4.57
CA ALA A 857 6.80 21.82 5.32
C ALA A 857 7.40 20.43 5.65
N ALA A 858 6.56 19.41 5.82
CA ALA A 858 6.97 18.03 6.05
C ALA A 858 7.93 17.50 4.96
N GLY A 859 7.86 18.02 3.74
CA GLY A 859 8.82 17.70 2.67
C GLY A 859 10.25 18.14 2.92
N GLN A 860 10.50 19.03 3.89
CA GLN A 860 11.85 19.47 4.30
C GLN A 860 12.56 18.45 5.21
N ILE A 861 11.81 17.48 5.76
CA ILE A 861 12.36 16.45 6.63
C ILE A 861 13.12 15.45 5.77
N VAL A 862 14.42 15.30 6.05
CA VAL A 862 15.26 14.32 5.34
C VAL A 862 15.00 12.95 5.94
N ARG A 863 14.36 12.07 5.17
CA ARG A 863 14.09 10.67 5.56
C ARG A 863 14.90 9.70 4.71
N PRO A 864 15.24 8.52 5.22
CA PRO A 864 15.85 7.47 4.42
C PRO A 864 14.84 6.92 3.39
N PRO A 865 15.30 6.34 2.27
CA PRO A 865 14.42 5.77 1.27
C PRO A 865 13.72 4.51 1.79
N ILE A 866 12.40 4.46 1.69
CA ILE A 866 11.65 3.21 1.94
C ILE A 866 12.04 2.13 0.91
N ALA A 867 11.79 0.87 1.24
CA ALA A 867 12.23 -0.28 0.44
C ALA A 867 11.92 -0.14 -1.06
N ILE A 868 10.72 0.26 -1.42
CA ILE A 868 10.29 0.39 -2.82
C ILE A 868 11.04 1.49 -3.59
N LEU A 869 11.52 2.52 -2.90
CA LEU A 869 12.25 3.63 -3.51
C LEU A 869 13.74 3.33 -3.71
N GLN A 870 14.24 2.16 -3.33
CA GLN A 870 15.64 1.74 -3.49
C GLN A 870 15.84 1.02 -4.83
N SER A 871 15.69 1.76 -5.94
CA SER A 871 15.94 1.24 -7.30
C SER A 871 16.74 2.25 -8.13
N PRO A 872 17.77 1.81 -8.87
CA PRO A 872 18.51 2.67 -9.80
C PRO A 872 17.63 3.25 -10.90
N TRP A 873 16.61 2.50 -11.35
CA TRP A 873 15.66 2.96 -12.37
C TRP A 873 14.88 4.18 -11.91
N ARG A 874 14.50 4.23 -10.64
CA ARG A 874 13.84 5.39 -10.05
C ARG A 874 14.70 6.65 -10.17
N GLU A 875 15.99 6.57 -9.85
CA GLU A 875 16.89 7.74 -9.93
C GLU A 875 17.01 8.25 -11.36
N VAL A 876 17.19 7.36 -12.33
CA VAL A 876 17.24 7.71 -13.76
C VAL A 876 15.93 8.32 -14.23
N HIS A 877 14.79 7.74 -13.81
CA HIS A 877 13.45 8.23 -14.11
C HIS A 877 13.25 9.66 -13.60
N ILE A 878 13.47 9.90 -12.29
CA ILE A 878 13.24 11.20 -11.68
C ILE A 878 14.18 12.24 -12.25
N LEU A 879 15.47 11.92 -12.39
CA LEU A 879 16.45 12.87 -12.92
C LEU A 879 16.13 13.28 -14.37
N SER A 880 15.84 12.31 -15.26
CA SER A 880 15.47 12.61 -16.65
C SER A 880 14.19 13.42 -16.76
N THR A 881 13.20 13.13 -15.90
CA THR A 881 11.94 13.85 -15.83
C THR A 881 12.12 15.27 -15.33
N MET A 882 12.89 15.51 -14.27
CA MET A 882 13.13 16.85 -13.71
C MET A 882 13.94 17.74 -14.66
N VAL A 883 14.95 17.19 -15.31
CA VAL A 883 15.67 17.91 -16.37
C VAL A 883 14.74 18.26 -17.53
N SER A 884 13.87 17.33 -17.93
CA SER A 884 12.82 17.58 -18.94
C SER A 884 11.93 18.76 -18.53
N TYR A 885 11.44 18.78 -17.29
CA TYR A 885 10.56 19.83 -16.78
C TYR A 885 11.24 21.21 -16.90
N ALA A 886 12.51 21.33 -16.53
CA ALA A 886 13.24 22.58 -16.66
C ALA A 886 13.28 23.08 -18.14
N PHE A 887 13.51 22.18 -19.10
CA PHE A 887 13.44 22.51 -20.54
C PHE A 887 12.02 22.93 -20.95
N LEU A 888 11.00 22.21 -20.54
CA LEU A 888 9.61 22.45 -20.93
C LEU A 888 9.08 23.77 -20.34
N PHE A 889 9.40 24.06 -19.08
CA PHE A 889 9.09 25.36 -18.45
C PHE A 889 9.75 26.50 -19.23
N LEU A 890 11.04 26.36 -19.57
CA LEU A 890 11.75 27.40 -20.32
C LEU A 890 11.20 27.58 -21.74
N ALA A 891 10.84 26.49 -22.43
CA ALA A 891 10.16 26.56 -23.73
C ALA A 891 8.81 27.30 -23.65
N ALA A 892 8.04 27.00 -22.62
CA ALA A 892 6.74 27.64 -22.36
C ALA A 892 6.91 29.13 -22.00
N GLY A 893 7.91 29.50 -21.21
CA GLY A 893 8.25 30.90 -20.92
C GLY A 893 8.58 31.71 -22.20
N LEU A 894 9.30 31.09 -23.13
CA LEU A 894 9.52 31.70 -24.46
C LEU A 894 8.22 31.76 -25.31
N CYS A 895 7.32 30.81 -25.18
CA CYS A 895 6.03 30.81 -25.85
C CYS A 895 5.13 31.95 -25.36
N VAL A 896 5.17 32.31 -24.06
CA VAL A 896 4.50 33.51 -23.54
C VAL A 896 4.98 34.76 -24.27
N VAL A 897 6.29 34.92 -24.50
CA VAL A 897 6.83 36.02 -25.25
C VAL A 897 6.37 36.00 -26.72
N LEU A 898 6.24 34.79 -27.31
CA LEU A 898 5.75 34.64 -28.69
C LEU A 898 4.26 34.99 -28.87
N LEU A 899 3.42 34.87 -27.88
CA LEU A 899 2.04 35.33 -27.93
C LEU A 899 1.98 36.85 -28.14
N ALA A 900 2.88 37.61 -27.45
CA ALA A 900 2.98 39.04 -27.60
C ALA A 900 3.76 39.46 -28.88
N ARG A 901 4.75 38.63 -29.29
CA ARG A 901 5.63 38.95 -30.45
C ARG A 901 5.66 37.78 -31.47
N PRO A 902 4.58 37.52 -32.20
CA PRO A 902 4.44 36.33 -33.04
C PRO A 902 5.41 36.28 -34.25
N ARG A 903 5.97 37.42 -34.63
CA ARG A 903 6.96 37.53 -35.70
C ARG A 903 8.41 37.33 -35.26
N ALA A 904 8.68 37.07 -33.97
CA ALA A 904 10.05 36.86 -33.46
C ALA A 904 10.54 35.43 -33.84
N HIS A 905 11.01 35.26 -35.04
CA HIS A 905 11.42 33.95 -35.57
C HIS A 905 12.59 33.29 -34.81
N ASP A 906 13.46 34.09 -34.21
CA ASP A 906 14.59 33.59 -33.43
C ASP A 906 14.13 32.96 -32.11
N ILE A 907 13.19 33.64 -31.42
CA ILE A 907 12.56 33.09 -30.18
C ILE A 907 11.80 31.82 -30.52
N GLN A 908 11.04 31.82 -31.63
CA GLN A 908 10.30 30.65 -32.06
C GLN A 908 11.19 29.46 -32.39
N ARG A 909 12.33 29.68 -33.07
CA ARG A 909 13.32 28.64 -33.37
C ARG A 909 13.92 28.07 -32.08
N MET A 910 14.26 28.96 -31.15
CA MET A 910 14.84 28.57 -29.87
C MET A 910 13.84 27.79 -29.01
N ALA A 911 12.61 28.32 -28.84
CA ALA A 911 11.55 27.64 -28.09
C ALA A 911 11.29 26.22 -28.67
N HIS A 912 11.30 26.05 -29.99
CA HIS A 912 11.14 24.74 -30.62
C HIS A 912 12.29 23.79 -30.30
N ARG A 913 13.55 24.27 -30.28
CA ARG A 913 14.72 23.43 -29.94
C ARG A 913 14.68 23.00 -28.49
N ILE A 914 14.32 23.89 -27.58
CA ILE A 914 14.19 23.65 -26.14
C ILE A 914 13.02 22.68 -25.88
N LEU A 915 11.85 22.92 -26.52
CA LEU A 915 10.69 22.03 -26.47
C LEU A 915 11.05 20.62 -26.92
N LEU A 916 11.79 20.50 -28.03
CA LEU A 916 12.21 19.20 -28.53
C LEU A 916 13.07 18.46 -27.51
N ALA A 917 14.07 19.12 -26.93
CA ALA A 917 14.92 18.52 -25.89
C ALA A 917 14.11 18.08 -24.68
N GLY A 918 13.22 18.95 -24.16
CA GLY A 918 12.34 18.62 -23.05
C GLY A 918 11.41 17.44 -23.36
N THR A 919 10.75 17.44 -24.52
CA THR A 919 9.84 16.35 -24.93
C THR A 919 10.56 15.02 -25.06
N LEU A 920 11.79 15.01 -25.60
CA LEU A 920 12.59 13.79 -25.70
C LEU A 920 12.97 13.25 -24.32
N LEU A 921 13.41 14.10 -23.42
CA LEU A 921 13.75 13.72 -22.04
C LEU A 921 12.55 13.26 -21.24
N LEU A 922 11.36 13.84 -21.45
CA LEU A 922 10.12 13.39 -20.82
C LEU A 922 9.78 11.96 -21.30
N GLY A 923 9.93 11.68 -22.61
CA GLY A 923 9.73 10.34 -23.14
C GLY A 923 10.70 9.31 -22.55
N ILE A 924 11.98 9.69 -22.34
CA ILE A 924 12.97 8.86 -21.64
C ILE A 924 12.53 8.66 -20.18
N GLY A 925 12.08 9.72 -19.49
CA GLY A 925 11.57 9.64 -18.14
C GLY A 925 10.40 8.66 -18.01
N ILE A 926 9.39 8.76 -18.88
CA ILE A 926 8.25 7.84 -18.89
C ILE A 926 8.73 6.38 -19.13
N ALA A 927 9.63 6.18 -20.08
CA ALA A 927 10.15 4.86 -20.43
C ALA A 927 10.94 4.21 -19.27
N THR A 928 11.78 4.99 -18.58
CA THR A 928 12.54 4.49 -17.42
C THR A 928 11.67 4.32 -16.18
N GLY A 929 10.61 5.12 -16.04
CA GLY A 929 9.57 4.93 -15.03
C GLY A 929 8.79 3.64 -15.24
N ALA A 930 8.46 3.30 -16.48
CA ALA A 930 7.83 2.01 -16.82
C ALA A 930 8.75 0.82 -16.49
N ALA A 931 10.07 0.94 -16.71
CA ALA A 931 11.04 -0.08 -16.32
C ALA A 931 11.10 -0.26 -14.80
N TRP A 932 11.09 0.83 -14.04
CA TRP A 932 11.00 0.78 -12.58
C TRP A 932 9.70 0.14 -12.10
N ALA A 933 8.55 0.53 -12.66
CA ALA A 933 7.25 -0.04 -12.33
C ALA A 933 7.19 -1.56 -12.58
N TYR A 934 7.85 -2.05 -13.63
CA TYR A 934 7.97 -3.47 -13.88
C TYR A 934 8.82 -4.20 -12.83
N GLU A 935 9.94 -3.60 -12.40
CA GLU A 935 10.81 -4.16 -11.36
C GLU A 935 10.13 -4.17 -10.00
N ALA A 936 9.37 -3.11 -9.68
CA ALA A 936 8.73 -2.93 -8.39
C ALA A 936 7.37 -3.65 -8.25
N TRP A 937 6.55 -3.67 -9.31
CA TRP A 937 5.15 -4.11 -9.29
C TRP A 937 4.79 -5.11 -10.39
N GLY A 938 5.74 -5.65 -11.12
CA GLY A 938 5.49 -6.64 -12.17
C GLY A 938 4.68 -6.15 -13.36
N ARG A 939 4.53 -4.84 -13.56
CA ARG A 939 3.79 -4.24 -14.67
C ARG A 939 4.46 -2.97 -15.17
N TYR A 940 4.55 -2.81 -16.50
CA TYR A 940 5.12 -1.60 -17.10
C TYR A 940 4.19 -0.39 -17.00
N TRP A 941 2.90 -0.62 -16.86
CA TRP A 941 1.87 0.42 -16.88
C TRP A 941 0.67 0.00 -16.05
N GLY A 942 0.27 0.83 -15.11
CA GLY A 942 -0.83 0.56 -14.18
C GLY A 942 -2.06 1.44 -14.37
N TRP A 943 -2.05 2.36 -15.35
CA TRP A 943 -3.07 3.39 -15.52
C TRP A 943 -3.21 4.33 -14.31
N ASP A 944 -2.20 4.37 -13.45
CA ASP A 944 -2.15 5.32 -12.34
C ASP A 944 -2.33 6.74 -12.86
N PRO A 945 -3.08 7.62 -12.15
CA PRO A 945 -3.33 8.99 -12.59
C PRO A 945 -2.05 9.75 -12.97
N LYS A 946 -0.94 9.53 -12.27
CA LYS A 946 0.34 10.21 -12.56
C LYS A 946 0.99 9.70 -13.85
N GLU A 947 0.91 8.40 -14.11
CA GLU A 947 1.35 7.80 -15.37
C GLU A 947 0.53 8.36 -16.55
N VAL A 948 -0.80 8.36 -16.40
CA VAL A 948 -1.74 8.84 -17.44
C VAL A 948 -1.51 10.30 -17.76
N TRP A 949 -1.43 11.18 -16.76
CA TRP A 949 -1.23 12.61 -17.01
C TRP A 949 0.17 12.96 -17.50
N ALA A 950 1.21 12.18 -17.14
CA ALA A 950 2.53 12.29 -17.76
C ALA A 950 2.49 11.95 -19.27
N LEU A 951 1.74 10.90 -19.64
CA LEU A 951 1.50 10.54 -21.04
C LEU A 951 0.68 11.62 -21.76
N VAL A 952 -0.38 12.16 -21.15
CA VAL A 952 -1.18 13.27 -21.68
C VAL A 952 -0.31 14.47 -22.00
N ALA A 953 0.52 14.92 -21.03
CA ALA A 953 1.45 16.04 -21.25
C ALA A 953 2.43 15.75 -22.39
N TRP A 954 3.00 14.55 -22.43
CA TRP A 954 3.92 14.12 -23.48
C TRP A 954 3.25 14.12 -24.86
N LEU A 955 2.04 13.58 -24.99
CA LEU A 955 1.28 13.56 -26.24
C LEU A 955 0.97 14.97 -26.74
N VAL A 956 0.62 15.92 -25.86
CA VAL A 956 0.40 17.32 -26.22
C VAL A 956 1.68 17.98 -26.71
N PHE A 957 2.82 17.76 -26.07
CA PHE A 957 4.11 18.30 -26.53
C PHE A 957 4.55 17.66 -27.86
N VAL A 958 4.37 16.34 -28.03
CA VAL A 958 4.62 15.67 -29.31
C VAL A 958 3.69 16.22 -30.40
N ALA A 959 2.41 16.47 -30.10
CA ALA A 959 1.50 17.10 -31.03
C ALA A 959 1.95 18.52 -31.42
N ALA A 960 2.47 19.32 -30.47
CA ALA A 960 3.05 20.64 -30.75
C ALA A 960 4.25 20.56 -31.68
N LEU A 961 5.16 19.56 -31.51
CA LEU A 961 6.29 19.33 -32.40
C LEU A 961 5.83 18.96 -33.82
N HIS A 962 4.79 18.13 -33.97
CA HIS A 962 4.22 17.76 -35.26
C HIS A 962 3.45 18.93 -35.90
N ALA A 963 2.70 19.71 -35.14
CA ALA A 963 1.98 20.91 -35.59
C ALA A 963 2.95 21.93 -36.22
N ARG A 964 4.07 22.17 -35.56
CA ARG A 964 5.12 23.07 -36.07
C ARG A 964 5.69 22.58 -37.39
N SER A 965 6.00 21.30 -37.50
CA SER A 965 6.55 20.68 -38.70
C SER A 965 5.52 20.59 -39.83
N GLY A 966 4.22 20.59 -39.53
CA GLY A 966 3.11 20.53 -40.46
C GLY A 966 2.52 21.89 -40.85
N GLY A 967 3.07 23.00 -40.30
CA GLY A 967 2.57 24.35 -40.55
C GLY A 967 1.16 24.62 -40.00
N PHE A 968 0.77 23.94 -38.90
CA PHE A 968 -0.55 24.02 -38.29
C PHE A 968 -0.58 25.12 -37.20
N GLY A 969 -1.56 26.05 -37.26
CA GLY A 969 -1.87 26.99 -36.19
C GLY A 969 -1.04 28.27 -36.15
N GLY A 970 -0.08 28.49 -37.07
CA GLY A 970 0.80 29.66 -37.04
C GLY A 970 1.64 29.76 -35.75
N SER A 971 2.31 30.92 -35.53
CA SER A 971 3.19 31.08 -34.35
C SER A 971 2.41 31.18 -33.03
N ARG A 972 1.26 31.88 -33.02
CA ARG A 972 0.41 32.01 -31.82
C ARG A 972 -0.29 30.70 -31.43
N GLY A 973 -0.90 30.02 -32.41
CA GLY A 973 -1.57 28.75 -32.17
C GLY A 973 -0.59 27.66 -31.70
N TRP A 974 0.62 27.65 -32.26
CA TRP A 974 1.68 26.77 -31.78
C TRP A 974 2.12 27.09 -30.35
N ALA A 975 2.32 28.36 -30.03
CA ALA A 975 2.67 28.78 -28.67
C ALA A 975 1.57 28.46 -27.66
N ALA A 976 0.31 28.65 -28.00
CA ALA A 976 -0.83 28.27 -27.16
C ALA A 976 -0.87 26.77 -26.91
N LEU A 977 -0.60 25.93 -27.92
CA LEU A 977 -0.56 24.48 -27.75
C LEU A 977 0.57 24.05 -26.79
N VAL A 978 1.74 24.69 -26.83
CA VAL A 978 2.83 24.45 -25.87
C VAL A 978 2.39 24.81 -24.45
N LEU A 979 1.64 25.90 -24.27
CA LEU A 979 1.11 26.30 -22.95
C LEU A 979 0.04 25.33 -22.42
N VAL A 980 -0.78 24.73 -23.30
CA VAL A 980 -1.69 23.64 -22.92
C VAL A 980 -0.90 22.43 -22.42
N GLY A 981 0.21 22.09 -23.10
CA GLY A 981 1.13 21.04 -22.62
C GLY A 981 1.75 21.37 -21.25
N LEU A 982 2.09 22.66 -21.01
CA LEU A 982 2.57 23.11 -19.70
C LEU A 982 1.48 22.96 -18.61
N ALA A 983 0.23 23.30 -18.91
CA ALA A 983 -0.86 23.12 -17.96
C ALA A 983 -1.07 21.64 -17.61
N ALA A 984 -1.02 20.73 -18.59
CA ALA A 984 -1.06 19.29 -18.35
C ALA A 984 0.15 18.80 -17.51
N LEU A 985 1.35 19.35 -17.76
CA LEU A 985 2.55 19.04 -17.00
C LEU A 985 2.46 19.50 -15.54
N LEU A 986 1.97 20.71 -15.30
CA LEU A 986 1.74 21.24 -13.94
C LEU A 986 0.68 20.41 -13.21
N PHE A 987 -0.38 20.00 -13.91
CA PHE A 987 -1.38 19.11 -13.33
C PHE A 987 -0.77 17.74 -12.98
N THR A 988 0.08 17.16 -13.85
CA THR A 988 0.82 15.93 -13.54
C THR A 988 1.66 16.09 -12.27
N PHE A 989 2.37 17.21 -12.14
CA PHE A 989 3.35 17.42 -11.08
C PHE A 989 2.69 17.76 -9.73
N LEU A 990 1.73 18.66 -9.73
CA LEU A 990 1.07 19.17 -8.53
C LEU A 990 -0.37 18.67 -8.41
N GLY A 991 -1.18 18.79 -9.46
CA GLY A 991 -2.60 18.47 -9.43
C GLY A 991 -2.85 17.01 -9.08
N VAL A 992 -2.19 16.09 -9.76
CA VAL A 992 -2.35 14.64 -9.47
C VAL A 992 -1.91 14.32 -8.05
N THR A 993 -0.78 14.88 -7.59
CA THR A 993 -0.23 14.56 -6.27
C THR A 993 -1.16 14.98 -5.12
N TYR A 994 -1.88 16.11 -5.26
CA TYR A 994 -2.68 16.68 -4.18
C TYR A 994 -4.20 16.56 -4.36
N LEU A 995 -4.66 16.23 -5.58
CA LEU A 995 -6.10 16.23 -5.89
C LEU A 995 -6.64 14.85 -6.27
N LEU A 996 -5.78 13.89 -6.65
CA LEU A 996 -6.20 12.59 -7.14
C LEU A 996 -5.58 11.48 -6.28
N PRO A 997 -6.35 10.44 -5.90
CA PRO A 997 -5.78 9.24 -5.27
C PRO A 997 -4.93 8.47 -6.28
N GLY A 998 -3.82 7.86 -5.84
CA GLY A 998 -2.96 7.06 -6.71
C GLY A 998 -1.76 6.48 -5.98
N LEU A 999 -1.08 5.53 -6.64
CA LEU A 999 0.09 4.82 -6.11
C LEU A 999 1.32 5.72 -5.92
N HIS A 1000 1.36 6.90 -6.52
CA HIS A 1000 2.48 7.85 -6.46
C HIS A 1000 2.30 8.95 -5.40
N SER A 1001 1.44 8.74 -4.41
CA SER A 1001 1.23 9.65 -3.28
C SER A 1001 2.22 9.39 -2.12
N TYR A 1002 3.51 9.25 -2.45
CA TYR A 1002 4.58 9.14 -1.45
C TYR A 1002 4.94 10.54 -0.91
N GLY A 1003 4.24 11.03 0.09
CA GLY A 1003 4.55 12.32 0.64
C GLY A 1003 3.76 12.68 1.86
#